data_c3ead972014ffe9816c0e09aced4b131
#
_entry.id   c3ead972014ffe9816c0e09aced4b131
#
_cell.length_a   1.000
_cell.length_b   1.000
_cell.length_c   1.000
_cell.angle_alpha   90.00
_cell.angle_beta   90.00
_cell.angle_gamma   90.00
#
_symmetry.space_group_name_H-M   'P 1'
#
loop_
_entity.id
_entity.type
_entity.pdbx_description
1 polymer ?
#
loop_
_entity_poly.entity_id
_entity_poly.type
_entity_poly.pdbx_seq_one_letter_code
_entity_poly.pdbx_strand_id
1 'polypeptide(L)'
;MYKSAITFNDLLIFMKYQKVYLLCFTIFLGFTIKAQESLNINFLSNFEYSEELSDVWGYSTSGGEYALVGVYNGISVVDVSIPTNPIELAFFPGDESIWRDLKTWENYLYCINETGGGLQIVNLTEVIAGDQNPSYIENTSLDFTTAHNIFIDKNGVLYVFGANLGIGGCAMFDLTANPEEPEFLGYFNDYYLHDGMVRGDTLWGGAIDDGVFSAIDVSDKSNPVIIGSHPTPNTYSHNCWISDDGNSLFTTDEVSGAYVAAYDVSDLSNIEELDRIQSWSASTDVIPHNTHVDGNFIVTSYYADGLSVVDVSNPSNLVEVAYYDTSDGYDGNGFNGAWGAYPWLPSGNILVTDIENGLFVLEPKYTSASFFSGSVTTIESVPISGVMIQIEDLNLTTYSSLDGSYESGVPNQGTYTVTYSAPGYQDLIIEVDLTTGESLNFSPQLALVETYAVQISVVDALDFMGLPAASIHVYNDDFDFEGVTDQNGFVSNSLISGTYNVSIGLWGYQTMCTEITLDGTMVDFSFELDNGYSDDFSIDLGWSIESDVSLSSGAWERVVPSSLSNDEISYSPTEDVSSDCGASAFVTDNGQSQSIEYIVDYQNWGGSLNATISGFIIHTDDQNAQACDVISSDLSGAIALIRRGSCEFGLKALNAQNAGASAVIIYNNEDTGQPLSTSGGSFGNEVSIPVFSITGSDGLQLVALLEANTNMSCSLTSNDLIISIANPSDVSSGFTRIISPSMDLSSYQSVSISYSTWFQNISEVSPPANDSLLIKLSNGEETILVDYRTVETASSNWQNQQVDVPVDFSLTQNMQLIVETMDLEASNHLVEAGFDQFSVSGSLLSITQINNNPLSIFPNPSVDGLLTLNSIDRASLLSVHDLSGKLVAQLNLSEGSNAIDLSHVVKGTYIIQLLNSTQSQTALWVRN
;
A
#
# COMPACT_ATOMS: atom_id res chain seq x y z
N MET A 1 71.44 -9.32 13.92
CA MET A 1 70.87 -8.03 14.27
C MET A 1 70.98 -7.10 13.08
N TYR A 2 69.97 -6.98 12.29
CA TYR A 2 69.74 -5.89 11.34
C TYR A 2 68.26 -5.54 11.39
N LYS A 3 67.97 -4.42 12.03
CA LYS A 3 66.66 -3.73 11.93
C LYS A 3 66.75 -2.78 10.73
N SER A 4 66.05 -3.10 9.63
CA SER A 4 65.87 -2.13 8.59
C SER A 4 64.72 -1.20 8.99
N ALA A 5 64.98 0.08 9.15
CA ALA A 5 63.94 1.09 9.36
C ALA A 5 63.25 1.37 8.06
N ILE A 6 61.90 1.17 8.03
CA ILE A 6 61.04 1.60 6.96
C ILE A 6 60.99 3.14 7.03
N THR A 7 61.35 3.81 5.96
CA THR A 7 61.36 5.28 5.92
C THR A 7 59.97 5.83 5.70
N PHE A 8 59.71 7.05 6.15
CA PHE A 8 58.40 7.74 6.00
C PHE A 8 57.92 7.86 4.54
N ASN A 9 58.86 7.80 3.56
CA ASN A 9 58.52 7.76 2.14
C ASN A 9 57.94 6.43 1.69
N ASP A 10 58.35 5.31 2.24
CA ASP A 10 57.82 3.99 1.90
C ASP A 10 56.36 3.85 2.39
N LEU A 11 56.04 4.48 3.52
CA LEU A 11 54.69 4.51 4.08
C LEU A 11 53.72 5.39 3.24
N LEU A 12 54.23 6.50 2.68
CA LEU A 12 53.49 7.41 1.79
C LEU A 12 53.22 6.76 0.44
N ILE A 13 54.12 5.96 -0.11
CA ILE A 13 53.92 5.21 -1.35
C ILE A 13 52.89 4.10 -1.11
N PHE A 14 52.95 3.39 0.01
CA PHE A 14 52.00 2.34 0.35
C PHE A 14 50.57 2.91 0.55
N MET A 15 50.42 4.05 1.22
CA MET A 15 49.12 4.72 1.39
C MET A 15 48.58 5.29 0.05
N LYS A 16 49.44 5.66 -0.90
CA LYS A 16 48.99 6.14 -2.21
C LYS A 16 48.48 5.01 -3.09
N TYR A 17 49.10 3.83 -3.02
CA TYR A 17 48.60 2.66 -3.71
C TYR A 17 47.32 2.06 -3.06
N GLN A 18 47.18 2.09 -1.75
CA GLN A 18 45.95 1.70 -1.09
C GLN A 18 44.76 2.59 -1.47
N LYS A 19 44.96 3.91 -1.64
CA LYS A 19 43.92 4.83 -2.11
C LYS A 19 43.54 4.60 -3.57
N VAL A 20 44.47 4.22 -4.42
CA VAL A 20 44.21 3.87 -5.83
C VAL A 20 43.51 2.54 -5.93
N TYR A 21 43.88 1.54 -5.13
CA TYR A 21 43.12 0.26 -5.08
C TYR A 21 41.74 0.41 -4.45
N LEU A 22 41.56 1.28 -3.45
CA LEU A 22 40.27 1.58 -2.86
C LEU A 22 39.39 2.36 -3.84
N LEU A 23 39.98 3.29 -4.63
CA LEU A 23 39.27 4.05 -5.65
C LEU A 23 38.88 3.18 -6.85
N CYS A 24 39.74 2.24 -7.27
CA CYS A 24 39.41 1.26 -8.30
C CYS A 24 38.36 0.23 -7.79
N PHE A 25 38.39 -0.15 -6.51
CA PHE A 25 37.39 -1.04 -5.91
C PHE A 25 36.04 -0.34 -5.69
N THR A 26 36.05 0.97 -5.39
CA THR A 26 34.79 1.76 -5.29
C THR A 26 34.20 2.15 -6.65
N ILE A 27 35.01 2.19 -7.72
CA ILE A 27 34.51 2.39 -9.09
C ILE A 27 33.95 1.08 -9.66
N PHE A 28 34.42 -0.09 -9.20
CA PHE A 28 33.86 -1.38 -9.57
C PHE A 28 32.62 -1.80 -8.75
N LEU A 29 32.32 -1.11 -7.65
CA LEU A 29 31.12 -1.32 -6.82
C LEU A 29 29.95 -0.40 -7.21
N GLY A 30 30.09 0.36 -8.29
CA GLY A 30 29.05 1.29 -8.78
C GLY A 30 28.31 0.83 -10.03
N PHE A 31 28.62 -0.33 -10.57
CA PHE A 31 27.78 -1.01 -11.54
C PHE A 31 27.17 -2.21 -10.82
N THR A 32 26.01 -2.03 -10.22
CA THR A 32 25.09 -3.15 -10.05
C THR A 32 24.71 -3.57 -11.46
N ILE A 33 25.38 -4.58 -12.01
CA ILE A 33 24.81 -5.36 -13.10
C ILE A 33 23.57 -5.98 -12.45
N LYS A 34 22.38 -5.44 -12.74
CA LYS A 34 21.12 -6.13 -12.45
C LYS A 34 21.27 -7.47 -13.22
N ALA A 35 21.29 -8.57 -12.52
CA ALA A 35 21.30 -9.86 -13.22
C ALA A 35 19.95 -9.95 -13.91
N GLN A 36 19.95 -10.31 -15.20
CA GLN A 36 18.73 -10.57 -15.95
C GLN A 36 17.91 -11.63 -15.21
N GLU A 37 16.68 -11.31 -14.87
CA GLU A 37 15.85 -12.17 -14.05
C GLU A 37 15.32 -13.34 -14.89
N SER A 38 15.42 -14.55 -14.39
CA SER A 38 14.96 -15.75 -15.07
C SER A 38 14.70 -16.90 -14.13
N LEU A 39 13.72 -17.72 -14.45
CA LEU A 39 13.40 -18.97 -13.79
C LEU A 39 13.26 -20.08 -14.83
N ASN A 40 13.95 -21.19 -14.65
CA ASN A 40 13.82 -22.41 -15.47
C ASN A 40 13.95 -22.19 -17.00
N ILE A 41 14.64 -21.15 -17.42
CA ILE A 41 14.97 -20.85 -18.83
C ILE A 41 16.44 -20.47 -18.92
N ASN A 42 17.15 -21.04 -19.90
CA ASN A 42 18.52 -20.68 -20.20
C ASN A 42 18.59 -19.78 -21.42
N PHE A 43 19.35 -18.72 -21.35
CA PHE A 43 19.73 -17.91 -22.49
C PHE A 43 20.70 -18.64 -23.40
N LEU A 44 20.42 -18.69 -24.69
CA LEU A 44 21.34 -19.27 -25.72
C LEU A 44 21.99 -18.19 -26.55
N SER A 45 21.19 -17.25 -27.09
CA SER A 45 21.69 -16.13 -27.85
C SER A 45 20.66 -15.02 -27.99
N ASN A 46 21.16 -13.84 -28.33
CA ASN A 46 20.39 -12.72 -28.83
C ASN A 46 20.98 -12.28 -30.20
N PHE A 47 20.10 -12.09 -31.20
CA PHE A 47 20.44 -11.52 -32.48
C PHE A 47 19.91 -10.07 -32.52
N GLU A 48 20.84 -9.11 -32.42
CA GLU A 48 20.53 -7.68 -32.36
C GLU A 48 20.14 -7.12 -33.74
N TYR A 49 19.16 -6.20 -33.75
CA TYR A 49 18.75 -5.43 -34.92
C TYR A 49 18.98 -3.94 -34.66
N SER A 50 19.06 -3.15 -35.75
CA SER A 50 19.11 -1.68 -35.65
C SER A 50 17.74 -1.04 -35.63
N GLU A 51 16.72 -1.79 -35.92
CA GLU A 51 15.33 -1.38 -36.07
C GLU A 51 14.49 -2.19 -35.06
N GLU A 52 13.35 -1.63 -34.65
CA GLU A 52 12.39 -2.28 -33.79
C GLU A 52 11.82 -3.56 -34.40
N LEU A 53 11.50 -4.52 -33.50
CA LEU A 53 10.91 -5.78 -33.92
C LEU A 53 9.43 -5.84 -33.55
N SER A 54 8.69 -6.72 -34.23
CA SER A 54 7.33 -7.13 -33.94
C SER A 54 7.25 -8.65 -33.76
N ASP A 55 6.28 -9.34 -34.37
CA ASP A 55 6.06 -10.76 -34.18
C ASP A 55 7.20 -11.64 -34.68
N VAL A 56 7.28 -12.86 -34.20
CA VAL A 56 8.17 -13.92 -34.65
C VAL A 56 7.40 -15.21 -34.91
N TRP A 57 7.72 -15.86 -35.99
CA TRP A 57 7.24 -17.21 -36.27
C TRP A 57 8.40 -18.17 -36.54
N GLY A 58 8.26 -19.43 -36.15
CA GLY A 58 9.27 -20.45 -36.41
C GLY A 58 8.97 -21.23 -37.68
N TYR A 59 10.02 -21.65 -38.37
CA TYR A 59 9.94 -22.57 -39.51
C TYR A 59 11.01 -23.65 -39.39
N SER A 60 10.66 -24.87 -39.70
CA SER A 60 11.63 -25.99 -39.63
C SER A 60 11.56 -26.91 -40.83
N THR A 61 12.72 -27.44 -41.18
CA THR A 61 12.88 -28.47 -42.21
C THR A 61 13.76 -29.58 -41.67
N SER A 62 13.93 -30.66 -42.46
CA SER A 62 14.95 -31.67 -42.14
C SER A 62 16.39 -31.14 -42.15
N GLY A 63 16.61 -29.94 -42.65
CA GLY A 63 17.92 -29.29 -42.77
C GLY A 63 18.23 -28.27 -41.66
N GLY A 64 17.25 -27.79 -40.94
CA GLY A 64 17.46 -26.76 -39.88
C GLY A 64 16.19 -26.12 -39.39
N GLU A 65 16.38 -25.21 -38.46
CA GLU A 65 15.35 -24.40 -37.80
C GLU A 65 15.59 -22.92 -38.08
N TYR A 66 14.52 -22.17 -38.30
CA TYR A 66 14.58 -20.77 -38.75
C TYR A 66 13.61 -19.92 -37.99
N ALA A 67 14.05 -18.72 -37.63
CA ALA A 67 13.19 -17.65 -37.11
C ALA A 67 12.80 -16.72 -38.27
N LEU A 68 11.52 -16.43 -38.37
CA LEU A 68 10.93 -15.48 -39.29
C LEU A 68 10.52 -14.27 -38.45
N VAL A 69 11.17 -13.14 -38.68
CA VAL A 69 11.10 -11.99 -37.75
C VAL A 69 10.50 -10.79 -38.49
N GLY A 70 9.47 -10.21 -37.88
CA GLY A 70 8.94 -8.91 -38.27
C GLY A 70 9.87 -7.80 -37.78
N VAL A 71 10.39 -7.01 -38.72
CA VAL A 71 11.28 -5.87 -38.47
C VAL A 71 10.59 -4.61 -38.95
N TYR A 72 10.78 -3.47 -38.28
CA TYR A 72 10.14 -2.20 -38.62
C TYR A 72 10.11 -1.89 -40.14
N ASN A 73 11.19 -2.19 -40.84
CA ASN A 73 11.36 -1.88 -42.25
C ASN A 73 11.33 -3.13 -43.19
N GLY A 74 10.83 -4.29 -42.69
CA GLY A 74 10.74 -5.50 -43.52
C GLY A 74 10.61 -6.81 -42.75
N ILE A 75 11.07 -7.89 -43.36
CA ILE A 75 11.03 -9.25 -42.82
C ILE A 75 12.45 -9.82 -42.84
N SER A 76 12.89 -10.37 -41.69
CA SER A 76 14.18 -11.08 -41.58
C SER A 76 13.96 -12.59 -41.49
N VAL A 77 14.78 -13.39 -42.20
CA VAL A 77 14.83 -14.84 -42.07
C VAL A 77 16.17 -15.23 -41.45
N VAL A 78 16.16 -15.82 -40.31
CA VAL A 78 17.35 -16.14 -39.52
C VAL A 78 17.47 -17.65 -39.30
N ASP A 79 18.62 -18.23 -39.64
CA ASP A 79 18.98 -19.61 -39.32
C ASP A 79 19.36 -19.71 -37.84
N VAL A 80 18.55 -20.41 -37.07
CA VAL A 80 18.73 -20.70 -35.61
C VAL A 80 19.09 -22.17 -35.37
N SER A 81 19.46 -22.94 -36.39
CA SER A 81 19.88 -24.36 -36.28
C SER A 81 21.06 -24.54 -35.32
N ILE A 82 21.91 -23.51 -35.18
CA ILE A 82 22.92 -23.40 -34.15
C ILE A 82 22.44 -22.31 -33.18
N PRO A 83 21.69 -22.66 -32.13
CA PRO A 83 20.93 -21.68 -31.36
C PRO A 83 21.81 -20.67 -30.58
N THR A 84 23.11 -20.96 -30.41
CA THR A 84 24.10 -20.05 -29.83
C THR A 84 24.79 -19.14 -30.86
N ASN A 85 24.43 -19.25 -32.13
CA ASN A 85 25.04 -18.45 -33.23
C ASN A 85 24.04 -18.28 -34.39
N PRO A 86 22.97 -17.53 -34.21
CA PRO A 86 21.99 -17.19 -35.25
C PRO A 86 22.64 -16.48 -36.42
N ILE A 87 22.16 -16.74 -37.63
CA ILE A 87 22.69 -16.14 -38.87
C ILE A 87 21.52 -15.66 -39.73
N GLU A 88 21.44 -14.39 -40.07
CA GLU A 88 20.48 -13.89 -41.06
C GLU A 88 20.80 -14.43 -42.45
N LEU A 89 19.81 -15.09 -43.04
CA LEU A 89 19.91 -15.66 -44.39
C LEU A 89 19.43 -14.65 -45.45
N ALA A 90 18.35 -13.91 -45.15
CA ALA A 90 17.78 -12.94 -46.07
C ALA A 90 16.99 -11.88 -45.30
N PHE A 91 16.93 -10.69 -45.90
CA PHE A 91 16.08 -9.60 -45.48
C PHE A 91 15.25 -9.10 -46.68
N PHE A 92 13.93 -8.98 -46.47
CA PHE A 92 12.97 -8.51 -47.46
C PHE A 92 12.43 -7.14 -47.01
N PRO A 93 12.82 -6.02 -47.65
CA PRO A 93 12.32 -4.70 -47.32
C PRO A 93 10.81 -4.61 -47.53
N GLY A 94 10.13 -3.90 -46.65
CA GLY A 94 8.69 -3.59 -46.71
C GLY A 94 8.39 -2.18 -46.21
N ASP A 95 7.12 -1.81 -46.25
CA ASP A 95 6.68 -0.53 -45.69
C ASP A 95 7.01 -0.43 -44.17
N GLU A 96 7.40 0.75 -43.72
CA GLU A 96 7.74 0.98 -42.31
C GLU A 96 6.51 0.73 -41.39
N SER A 97 6.62 -0.25 -40.51
CA SER A 97 5.57 -0.60 -39.54
C SER A 97 6.17 -1.31 -38.32
N ILE A 98 5.78 -0.88 -37.12
CA ILE A 98 6.12 -1.59 -35.88
C ILE A 98 5.21 -2.81 -35.67
N TRP A 99 4.11 -2.94 -36.40
CA TRP A 99 3.18 -4.06 -36.31
C TRP A 99 3.25 -4.92 -37.58
N ARG A 100 3.87 -6.09 -37.46
CA ARG A 100 3.89 -7.13 -38.48
C ARG A 100 3.57 -8.45 -37.81
N ASP A 101 2.72 -9.24 -38.45
CA ASP A 101 2.46 -10.61 -38.05
C ASP A 101 2.82 -11.58 -39.20
N LEU A 102 3.33 -12.75 -38.81
CA LEU A 102 3.91 -13.72 -39.72
C LEU A 102 3.43 -15.13 -39.40
N LYS A 103 3.03 -15.87 -40.45
CA LYS A 103 2.70 -17.30 -40.35
C LYS A 103 3.21 -18.05 -41.57
N THR A 104 3.25 -19.35 -41.47
CA THR A 104 3.74 -20.21 -42.57
C THR A 104 2.69 -21.20 -43.05
N TRP A 105 2.68 -21.49 -44.34
CA TRP A 105 1.96 -22.59 -44.96
C TRP A 105 2.87 -23.33 -45.95
N GLU A 106 3.05 -24.64 -45.74
CA GLU A 106 4.03 -25.45 -46.48
C GLU A 106 5.44 -24.82 -46.47
N ASN A 107 5.92 -24.32 -47.54
CA ASN A 107 7.24 -23.68 -47.70
C ASN A 107 7.16 -22.18 -48.00
N TYR A 108 6.03 -21.57 -47.72
CA TYR A 108 5.82 -20.13 -47.85
C TYR A 108 5.64 -19.46 -46.51
N LEU A 109 6.26 -18.28 -46.36
CA LEU A 109 6.00 -17.32 -45.35
C LEU A 109 4.97 -16.32 -45.87
N TYR A 110 4.00 -15.99 -45.01
CA TYR A 110 3.03 -14.92 -45.20
C TYR A 110 3.22 -13.89 -44.09
N CYS A 111 3.19 -12.60 -44.47
CA CYS A 111 3.32 -11.50 -43.55
C CYS A 111 2.36 -10.38 -43.94
N ILE A 112 1.82 -9.72 -42.94
CA ILE A 112 1.01 -8.50 -43.05
C ILE A 112 1.61 -7.38 -42.22
N ASN A 113 1.12 -6.17 -42.41
CA ASN A 113 1.42 -5.03 -41.56
C ASN A 113 0.27 -4.00 -41.58
N GLU A 114 0.33 -3.01 -40.72
CA GLU A 114 -0.72 -2.01 -40.59
C GLU A 114 -0.56 -0.77 -41.48
N THR A 115 0.53 -0.65 -42.21
CA THR A 115 0.85 0.57 -42.99
C THR A 115 0.65 0.45 -44.49
N GLY A 116 0.81 -0.77 -45.06
CA GLY A 116 0.62 -0.99 -46.49
C GLY A 116 1.21 -2.29 -47.02
N GLY A 117 1.30 -2.42 -48.34
CA GLY A 117 1.90 -3.58 -49.01
C GLY A 117 1.00 -4.80 -49.15
N GLY A 118 -0.15 -4.86 -48.48
CA GLY A 118 -1.07 -6.00 -48.51
C GLY A 118 -0.44 -7.26 -47.92
N LEU A 119 -0.64 -8.42 -48.55
CA LEU A 119 -0.06 -9.69 -48.14
C LEU A 119 1.31 -9.88 -48.74
N GLN A 120 2.34 -9.98 -47.92
CA GLN A 120 3.71 -10.27 -48.33
C GLN A 120 3.96 -11.78 -48.30
N ILE A 121 4.50 -12.35 -49.38
CA ILE A 121 4.69 -13.81 -49.55
C ILE A 121 6.14 -14.08 -49.93
N VAL A 122 6.82 -14.97 -49.19
CA VAL A 122 8.22 -15.35 -49.42
C VAL A 122 8.34 -16.87 -49.62
N ASN A 123 9.05 -17.32 -50.64
CA ASN A 123 9.37 -18.72 -50.81
C ASN A 123 10.59 -19.10 -49.96
N LEU A 124 10.37 -19.77 -48.83
CA LEU A 124 11.40 -20.17 -47.90
C LEU A 124 12.35 -21.25 -48.44
N THR A 125 11.90 -22.07 -49.38
CA THR A 125 12.78 -23.07 -50.04
C THR A 125 13.94 -22.40 -50.79
N GLU A 126 13.65 -21.31 -51.46
CA GLU A 126 14.66 -20.54 -52.23
C GLU A 126 15.64 -19.83 -51.30
N VAL A 127 15.10 -19.23 -50.20
CA VAL A 127 15.91 -18.57 -49.16
C VAL A 127 16.89 -19.56 -48.53
N ILE A 128 16.40 -20.70 -48.07
CA ILE A 128 17.22 -21.76 -47.44
C ILE A 128 18.23 -22.37 -48.39
N ALA A 129 17.90 -22.48 -49.68
CA ALA A 129 18.85 -22.92 -50.72
C ALA A 129 19.95 -21.89 -51.01
N GLY A 130 19.87 -20.68 -50.46
CA GLY A 130 20.83 -19.61 -50.67
C GLY A 130 20.67 -18.92 -52.03
N ASP A 131 19.48 -18.93 -52.61
CA ASP A 131 19.19 -18.16 -53.82
C ASP A 131 19.46 -16.67 -53.55
N GLN A 132 20.09 -16.00 -54.44
CA GLN A 132 20.42 -14.58 -54.31
C GLN A 132 19.24 -13.67 -54.65
N ASN A 133 18.16 -14.20 -55.25
CA ASN A 133 16.94 -13.49 -55.56
C ASN A 133 15.73 -14.41 -55.35
N PRO A 134 15.46 -14.78 -54.11
CA PRO A 134 14.31 -15.62 -53.79
C PRO A 134 13.00 -14.91 -54.13
N SER A 135 11.95 -15.68 -54.38
CA SER A 135 10.62 -15.17 -54.72
C SER A 135 10.05 -14.40 -53.53
N TYR A 136 9.77 -13.11 -53.74
CA TYR A 136 9.11 -12.21 -52.79
C TYR A 136 8.00 -11.47 -53.54
N ILE A 137 6.79 -11.58 -53.06
CA ILE A 137 5.59 -11.02 -53.65
C ILE A 137 4.90 -10.12 -52.63
N GLU A 138 4.61 -8.89 -53.03
CA GLU A 138 3.64 -8.02 -52.34
C GLU A 138 2.31 -8.12 -53.10
N ASN A 139 1.38 -8.90 -52.51
CA ASN A 139 0.09 -9.09 -53.11
C ASN A 139 -0.89 -8.00 -52.69
N THR A 140 -0.95 -6.94 -53.50
CA THR A 140 -1.88 -5.81 -53.32
C THR A 140 -3.16 -5.99 -54.16
N SER A 141 -3.35 -7.17 -54.79
CA SER A 141 -4.55 -7.45 -55.55
C SER A 141 -5.71 -7.95 -54.67
N LEU A 142 -5.45 -8.29 -53.41
CA LEU A 142 -6.45 -8.61 -52.42
C LEU A 142 -7.21 -7.33 -52.04
N ASP A 143 -8.43 -7.48 -51.60
CA ASP A 143 -9.31 -6.34 -51.26
C ASP A 143 -8.89 -5.58 -49.98
N PHE A 144 -7.69 -5.87 -49.41
CA PHE A 144 -7.10 -5.16 -48.28
C PHE A 144 -5.64 -4.78 -48.58
N THR A 145 -5.14 -3.76 -47.91
CA THR A 145 -3.75 -3.30 -48.02
C THR A 145 -3.07 -3.25 -46.65
N THR A 146 -3.79 -3.26 -45.58
CA THR A 146 -3.30 -3.29 -44.19
C THR A 146 -4.09 -4.32 -43.39
N ALA A 147 -3.44 -4.96 -42.45
CA ALA A 147 -4.08 -5.87 -41.47
C ALA A 147 -3.24 -5.95 -40.21
N HIS A 148 -3.85 -6.39 -39.11
CA HIS A 148 -3.22 -6.46 -37.81
C HIS A 148 -2.62 -7.83 -37.52
N ASN A 149 -3.38 -8.91 -37.66
CA ASN A 149 -2.95 -10.28 -37.30
C ASN A 149 -3.34 -11.28 -38.39
N ILE A 150 -2.61 -12.39 -38.52
CA ILE A 150 -2.97 -13.52 -39.39
C ILE A 150 -2.84 -14.86 -38.68
N PHE A 151 -3.68 -15.80 -39.08
CA PHE A 151 -3.57 -17.20 -38.69
C PHE A 151 -3.73 -18.09 -39.95
N ILE A 152 -3.04 -19.23 -39.99
CA ILE A 152 -3.21 -20.20 -41.06
C ILE A 152 -3.54 -21.56 -40.45
N ASP A 153 -4.68 -22.14 -40.86
CA ASP A 153 -5.07 -23.43 -40.35
C ASP A 153 -4.35 -24.59 -41.06
N LYS A 154 -4.45 -25.79 -40.48
CA LYS A 154 -3.82 -26.99 -41.05
C LYS A 154 -4.36 -27.40 -42.41
N ASN A 155 -5.48 -26.82 -42.87
CA ASN A 155 -6.07 -27.08 -44.18
C ASN A 155 -5.63 -26.07 -45.23
N GLY A 156 -4.82 -25.08 -44.86
CA GLY A 156 -4.31 -24.05 -45.80
C GLY A 156 -5.32 -22.91 -46.00
N VAL A 157 -6.16 -22.65 -45.01
CA VAL A 157 -6.98 -21.44 -44.99
C VAL A 157 -6.22 -20.38 -44.21
N LEU A 158 -5.99 -19.23 -44.83
CA LEU A 158 -5.45 -18.02 -44.25
C LEU A 158 -6.61 -17.17 -43.70
N TYR A 159 -6.53 -16.79 -42.47
CA TYR A 159 -7.44 -15.90 -41.73
C TYR A 159 -6.69 -14.60 -41.48
N VAL A 160 -7.28 -13.45 -41.84
CA VAL A 160 -6.67 -12.12 -41.76
C VAL A 160 -7.57 -11.26 -40.86
N PHE A 161 -7.06 -10.86 -39.73
CA PHE A 161 -7.75 -10.08 -38.71
C PHE A 161 -7.37 -8.59 -38.77
N GLY A 162 -8.27 -7.71 -38.36
CA GLY A 162 -8.00 -6.28 -38.31
C GLY A 162 -7.69 -5.66 -39.67
N ALA A 163 -8.10 -6.28 -40.78
CA ALA A 163 -7.84 -5.77 -42.10
C ALA A 163 -8.65 -4.50 -42.38
N ASN A 164 -8.11 -3.60 -43.21
CA ASN A 164 -8.88 -2.46 -43.73
C ASN A 164 -9.93 -2.89 -44.78
N LEU A 165 -10.62 -3.99 -44.47
CA LEU A 165 -11.71 -4.58 -45.25
C LEU A 165 -12.97 -4.67 -44.34
N GLY A 166 -14.07 -4.10 -44.77
CA GLY A 166 -15.29 -4.06 -43.96
C GLY A 166 -15.08 -3.23 -42.68
N ILE A 167 -15.38 -3.83 -41.51
CA ILE A 167 -15.14 -3.24 -40.22
C ILE A 167 -13.90 -3.81 -39.50
N GLY A 168 -13.06 -4.58 -40.24
CA GLY A 168 -11.86 -5.15 -39.66
C GLY A 168 -12.09 -6.45 -38.88
N GLY A 169 -13.11 -7.24 -39.22
CA GLY A 169 -13.32 -8.57 -38.62
C GLY A 169 -12.27 -9.57 -39.08
N CYS A 170 -12.69 -10.70 -39.71
CA CYS A 170 -11.76 -11.70 -40.23
C CYS A 170 -12.05 -12.03 -41.67
N ALA A 171 -11.09 -11.80 -42.55
CA ALA A 171 -11.15 -12.23 -43.96
C ALA A 171 -10.46 -13.60 -44.15
N MET A 172 -11.03 -14.47 -44.99
CA MET A 172 -10.59 -15.86 -45.17
C MET A 172 -10.19 -16.13 -46.62
N PHE A 173 -9.05 -16.80 -46.83
CA PHE A 173 -8.49 -17.09 -48.13
C PHE A 173 -7.99 -18.54 -48.20
N ASP A 174 -8.16 -19.18 -49.37
CA ASP A 174 -7.61 -20.53 -49.70
C ASP A 174 -6.20 -20.40 -50.29
N LEU A 175 -5.24 -21.05 -49.65
CA LEU A 175 -3.83 -21.13 -50.11
C LEU A 175 -3.52 -22.40 -50.90
N THR A 176 -4.43 -23.39 -50.92
CA THR A 176 -4.16 -24.74 -51.38
C THR A 176 -4.03 -24.82 -52.90
N ALA A 177 -4.75 -23.98 -53.64
CA ALA A 177 -4.75 -23.97 -55.10
C ALA A 177 -3.50 -23.27 -55.67
N ASN A 178 -3.13 -22.13 -55.12
CA ASN A 178 -1.93 -21.37 -55.44
C ASN A 178 -1.47 -20.56 -54.24
N PRO A 179 -0.39 -20.97 -53.54
CA PRO A 179 0.12 -20.27 -52.37
C PRO A 179 0.49 -18.78 -52.59
N GLU A 180 0.83 -18.42 -53.84
CA GLU A 180 1.22 -17.05 -54.21
C GLU A 180 0.03 -16.16 -54.61
N GLU A 181 -1.14 -16.76 -54.89
CA GLU A 181 -2.38 -16.06 -55.27
C GLU A 181 -3.55 -16.59 -54.46
N PRO A 182 -3.69 -16.24 -53.16
CA PRO A 182 -4.78 -16.68 -52.27
C PRO A 182 -6.18 -16.39 -52.84
N GLU A 183 -7.08 -17.38 -52.83
CA GLU A 183 -8.47 -17.23 -53.29
C GLU A 183 -9.39 -16.81 -52.12
N PHE A 184 -10.14 -15.70 -52.29
CA PHE A 184 -11.07 -15.23 -51.26
C PHE A 184 -12.23 -16.19 -51.06
N LEU A 185 -12.48 -16.59 -49.81
CA LEU A 185 -13.55 -17.51 -49.39
C LEU A 185 -14.75 -16.80 -48.76
N GLY A 186 -14.50 -15.73 -48.00
CA GLY A 186 -15.51 -15.00 -47.25
C GLY A 186 -14.91 -14.21 -46.10
N TYR A 187 -15.75 -13.53 -45.35
CA TYR A 187 -15.26 -12.82 -44.14
C TYR A 187 -16.36 -12.71 -43.09
N PHE A 188 -15.90 -12.64 -41.81
CA PHE A 188 -16.69 -12.25 -40.64
C PHE A 188 -16.67 -10.73 -40.54
N ASN A 189 -17.83 -10.08 -40.37
CA ASN A 189 -17.94 -8.63 -40.42
C ASN A 189 -19.01 -8.11 -39.43
N ASP A 190 -19.19 -8.75 -38.28
CA ASP A 190 -20.15 -8.31 -37.28
C ASP A 190 -19.53 -7.24 -36.37
N TYR A 191 -18.24 -7.37 -36.04
CA TYR A 191 -17.40 -6.42 -35.30
C TYR A 191 -15.92 -6.63 -35.60
N TYR A 192 -15.09 -5.71 -35.10
CA TYR A 192 -13.65 -5.77 -35.23
C TYR A 192 -13.08 -6.96 -34.44
N LEU A 193 -12.16 -7.71 -35.05
CA LEU A 193 -11.37 -8.73 -34.39
C LEU A 193 -9.91 -8.33 -34.50
N HIS A 194 -9.27 -8.22 -33.32
CA HIS A 194 -7.86 -7.83 -33.23
C HIS A 194 -6.96 -9.00 -33.59
N ASP A 195 -6.99 -10.04 -32.77
CA ASP A 195 -6.25 -11.28 -32.96
C ASP A 195 -7.19 -12.49 -33.00
N GLY A 196 -6.66 -13.62 -33.46
CA GLY A 196 -7.42 -14.84 -33.41
C GLY A 196 -6.67 -16.07 -33.90
N MET A 197 -7.25 -17.23 -33.58
CA MET A 197 -6.78 -18.51 -34.07
C MET A 197 -7.94 -19.42 -34.49
N VAL A 198 -7.65 -20.45 -35.25
CA VAL A 198 -8.66 -21.37 -35.70
C VAL A 198 -8.27 -22.81 -35.40
N ARG A 199 -9.22 -23.55 -34.82
CA ARG A 199 -9.08 -24.99 -34.64
C ARG A 199 -10.34 -25.71 -35.11
N GLY A 200 -10.14 -26.57 -36.13
CA GLY A 200 -11.25 -27.21 -36.84
C GLY A 200 -12.09 -26.20 -37.61
N ASP A 201 -13.39 -26.16 -37.31
CA ASP A 201 -14.32 -25.20 -37.89
C ASP A 201 -14.69 -24.05 -36.97
N THR A 202 -13.97 -23.89 -35.85
CA THR A 202 -14.18 -22.79 -34.87
C THR A 202 -13.03 -21.79 -34.96
N LEU A 203 -13.38 -20.54 -35.23
CA LEU A 203 -12.52 -19.38 -35.08
C LEU A 203 -12.72 -18.81 -33.69
N TRP A 204 -11.63 -18.62 -32.99
CA TRP A 204 -11.56 -17.92 -31.70
C TRP A 204 -10.94 -16.57 -31.98
N GLY A 205 -11.65 -15.48 -31.64
CA GLY A 205 -11.19 -14.13 -31.93
C GLY A 205 -11.32 -13.20 -30.75
N GLY A 206 -10.27 -12.40 -30.52
CA GLY A 206 -10.26 -11.31 -29.54
C GLY A 206 -10.91 -10.07 -30.15
N ALA A 207 -12.00 -9.60 -29.59
CA ALA A 207 -12.67 -8.37 -29.98
C ALA A 207 -12.31 -7.27 -28.99
N ILE A 208 -11.16 -6.65 -29.22
CA ILE A 208 -10.53 -5.72 -28.26
C ILE A 208 -11.42 -4.52 -27.95
N ASP A 209 -12.12 -3.98 -28.96
CA ASP A 209 -13.03 -2.83 -28.80
C ASP A 209 -14.32 -3.19 -28.04
N ASP A 210 -14.76 -4.46 -28.13
CA ASP A 210 -15.96 -4.95 -27.45
C ASP A 210 -15.64 -5.61 -26.10
N GLY A 211 -14.36 -5.84 -25.80
CA GLY A 211 -13.86 -6.43 -24.55
C GLY A 211 -14.26 -7.88 -24.34
N VAL A 212 -14.44 -8.64 -25.42
CA VAL A 212 -14.89 -10.04 -25.41
C VAL A 212 -14.03 -10.91 -26.32
N PHE A 213 -13.88 -12.18 -25.98
CA PHE A 213 -13.51 -13.17 -26.98
C PHE A 213 -14.77 -13.83 -27.55
N SER A 214 -14.65 -14.34 -28.76
CA SER A 214 -15.76 -15.00 -29.45
C SER A 214 -15.36 -16.30 -30.11
N ALA A 215 -16.24 -17.30 -29.98
CA ALA A 215 -16.21 -18.51 -30.78
C ALA A 215 -17.14 -18.34 -31.97
N ILE A 216 -16.61 -18.50 -33.17
CA ILE A 216 -17.30 -18.27 -34.42
C ILE A 216 -17.23 -19.54 -35.24
N ASP A 217 -18.36 -20.10 -35.62
CA ASP A 217 -18.44 -21.21 -36.60
C ASP A 217 -18.11 -20.70 -38.00
N VAL A 218 -17.01 -21.21 -38.52
CA VAL A 218 -16.49 -20.89 -39.86
C VAL A 218 -16.51 -22.11 -40.80
N SER A 219 -17.34 -23.12 -40.50
CA SER A 219 -17.54 -24.27 -41.37
C SER A 219 -18.03 -23.86 -42.76
N ASP A 220 -18.87 -22.85 -42.87
CA ASP A 220 -19.20 -22.12 -44.08
C ASP A 220 -18.50 -20.77 -44.08
N LYS A 221 -17.36 -20.68 -44.73
CA LYS A 221 -16.54 -19.46 -44.83
C LYS A 221 -17.31 -18.25 -45.38
N SER A 222 -18.35 -18.50 -46.18
CA SER A 222 -19.18 -17.44 -46.76
C SER A 222 -20.27 -16.91 -45.80
N ASN A 223 -20.50 -17.58 -44.67
CA ASN A 223 -21.51 -17.22 -43.71
C ASN A 223 -21.07 -17.58 -42.27
N PRO A 224 -20.03 -16.97 -41.70
CA PRO A 224 -19.60 -17.19 -40.31
C PRO A 224 -20.69 -16.85 -39.30
N VAL A 225 -20.77 -17.60 -38.22
CA VAL A 225 -21.81 -17.43 -37.16
C VAL A 225 -21.21 -17.46 -35.79
N ILE A 226 -21.48 -16.48 -34.95
CA ILE A 226 -21.08 -16.48 -33.53
C ILE A 226 -21.83 -17.59 -32.81
N ILE A 227 -21.11 -18.49 -32.14
CA ILE A 227 -21.65 -19.63 -31.38
C ILE A 227 -21.40 -19.53 -29.87
N GLY A 228 -20.57 -18.57 -29.44
CA GLY A 228 -20.30 -18.25 -28.05
C GLY A 228 -19.50 -16.96 -27.95
N SER A 229 -19.62 -16.24 -26.83
CA SER A 229 -18.82 -15.06 -26.52
C SER A 229 -18.81 -14.83 -25.02
N HIS A 230 -17.71 -14.31 -24.50
CA HIS A 230 -17.56 -14.02 -23.06
C HIS A 230 -16.65 -12.80 -22.88
N PRO A 231 -16.94 -11.89 -21.91
CA PRO A 231 -16.02 -10.79 -21.61
C PRO A 231 -14.74 -11.31 -20.96
N THR A 232 -13.64 -10.63 -21.20
CA THR A 232 -12.34 -10.86 -20.54
C THR A 232 -12.23 -10.02 -19.26
N PRO A 233 -11.30 -10.34 -18.34
CA PRO A 233 -11.22 -9.69 -17.02
C PRO A 233 -11.11 -8.16 -17.07
N ASN A 234 -10.31 -7.64 -18.00
CA ASN A 234 -10.09 -6.22 -18.18
C ASN A 234 -10.89 -5.62 -19.34
N THR A 235 -11.74 -6.44 -20.00
CA THR A 235 -12.57 -6.04 -21.14
C THR A 235 -11.76 -5.39 -22.28
N TYR A 236 -10.59 -5.95 -22.56
CA TYR A 236 -9.67 -5.51 -23.61
C TYR A 236 -9.06 -6.72 -24.33
N SER A 237 -9.93 -7.65 -24.76
CA SER A 237 -9.58 -8.96 -25.31
C SER A 237 -8.68 -8.85 -26.53
N HIS A 238 -7.39 -9.06 -26.33
CA HIS A 238 -6.36 -8.92 -27.33
C HIS A 238 -6.15 -10.24 -28.09
N ASN A 239 -5.61 -11.25 -27.42
CA ASN A 239 -5.26 -12.53 -27.98
C ASN A 239 -6.02 -13.66 -27.31
N CYS A 240 -6.22 -14.77 -27.99
CA CYS A 240 -6.82 -15.97 -27.45
C CYS A 240 -6.27 -17.25 -28.10
N TRP A 241 -6.06 -18.30 -27.29
CA TRP A 241 -5.58 -19.59 -27.77
C TRP A 241 -6.27 -20.76 -27.07
N ILE A 242 -6.80 -21.71 -27.85
CA ILE A 242 -7.52 -22.87 -27.35
C ILE A 242 -6.56 -24.01 -26.98
N SER A 243 -6.84 -24.73 -25.90
CA SER A 243 -6.11 -25.95 -25.49
C SER A 243 -6.17 -27.05 -26.55
N ASP A 244 -5.23 -28.02 -26.51
CA ASP A 244 -5.18 -29.10 -27.49
C ASP A 244 -6.38 -30.02 -27.44
N ASP A 245 -7.01 -30.17 -26.28
CA ASP A 245 -8.23 -30.95 -26.12
C ASP A 245 -9.52 -30.17 -26.48
N GLY A 246 -9.40 -28.86 -26.68
CA GLY A 246 -10.49 -27.97 -27.07
C GLY A 246 -11.45 -27.59 -25.94
N ASN A 247 -11.10 -27.82 -24.68
CA ASN A 247 -11.99 -27.58 -23.54
C ASN A 247 -11.66 -26.27 -22.82
N SER A 248 -10.42 -25.79 -22.89
CA SER A 248 -9.99 -24.58 -22.19
C SER A 248 -9.46 -23.53 -23.16
N LEU A 249 -9.89 -22.28 -23.03
CA LEU A 249 -9.38 -21.14 -23.80
C LEU A 249 -8.54 -20.26 -22.87
N PHE A 250 -7.43 -19.75 -23.38
CA PHE A 250 -6.59 -18.79 -22.67
C PHE A 250 -6.61 -17.46 -23.42
N THR A 251 -6.76 -16.36 -22.68
CA THR A 251 -6.84 -15.02 -23.26
C THR A 251 -5.84 -14.07 -22.60
N THR A 252 -5.49 -13.02 -23.33
CA THR A 252 -4.77 -11.86 -22.80
C THR A 252 -5.60 -10.60 -23.01
N ASP A 253 -5.56 -9.70 -22.05
CA ASP A 253 -6.04 -8.32 -22.19
C ASP A 253 -4.81 -7.40 -22.29
N GLU A 254 -4.67 -6.65 -23.38
CA GLU A 254 -3.48 -5.82 -23.65
C GLU A 254 -3.61 -4.46 -22.98
N VAL A 255 -3.73 -4.46 -21.67
CA VAL A 255 -3.77 -3.25 -20.84
C VAL A 255 -2.93 -3.42 -19.58
N SER A 256 -2.55 -2.29 -18.98
CA SER A 256 -1.74 -2.25 -17.77
C SER A 256 -2.39 -3.06 -16.63
N GLY A 257 -1.58 -3.91 -16.00
CA GLY A 257 -2.00 -4.75 -14.88
C GLY A 257 -2.95 -5.89 -15.22
N ALA A 258 -3.11 -6.21 -16.49
CA ALA A 258 -4.00 -7.26 -16.93
C ALA A 258 -3.45 -8.67 -16.65
N TYR A 259 -4.28 -9.66 -16.97
CA TYR A 259 -4.06 -11.07 -16.68
C TYR A 259 -4.00 -11.91 -17.94
N VAL A 260 -3.34 -13.05 -17.85
CA VAL A 260 -3.66 -14.20 -18.68
C VAL A 260 -4.77 -14.97 -17.97
N ALA A 261 -5.90 -15.18 -18.63
CA ALA A 261 -7.07 -15.82 -18.05
C ALA A 261 -7.43 -17.13 -18.73
N ALA A 262 -7.89 -18.11 -17.96
CA ALA A 262 -8.34 -19.42 -18.42
C ALA A 262 -9.84 -19.55 -18.33
N TYR A 263 -10.48 -20.15 -19.34
CA TYR A 263 -11.93 -20.37 -19.39
C TYR A 263 -12.26 -21.81 -19.74
N ASP A 264 -13.31 -22.35 -19.10
CA ASP A 264 -13.99 -23.55 -19.61
C ASP A 264 -14.91 -23.17 -20.77
N VAL A 265 -14.57 -23.67 -21.96
CA VAL A 265 -15.32 -23.47 -23.21
C VAL A 265 -15.90 -24.77 -23.73
N SER A 266 -15.93 -25.82 -22.93
CA SER A 266 -16.52 -27.12 -23.30
C SER A 266 -18.01 -27.01 -23.56
N ASP A 267 -18.69 -26.04 -22.94
CA ASP A 267 -20.08 -25.65 -23.25
C ASP A 267 -20.17 -24.15 -23.56
N LEU A 268 -20.19 -23.84 -24.86
CA LEU A 268 -20.23 -22.44 -25.34
C LEU A 268 -21.51 -21.67 -24.94
N SER A 269 -22.52 -22.34 -24.40
CA SER A 269 -23.73 -21.71 -23.84
C SER A 269 -23.55 -21.30 -22.37
N ASN A 270 -22.51 -21.79 -21.70
CA ASN A 270 -22.16 -21.51 -20.29
C ASN A 270 -20.64 -21.46 -20.13
N ILE A 271 -20.01 -20.45 -20.70
CA ILE A 271 -18.58 -20.22 -20.56
C ILE A 271 -18.31 -19.71 -19.14
N GLU A 272 -17.34 -20.29 -18.46
CA GLU A 272 -16.93 -19.92 -17.10
C GLU A 272 -15.43 -19.59 -17.04
N GLU A 273 -15.07 -18.49 -16.40
CA GLU A 273 -13.69 -18.23 -16.07
C GLU A 273 -13.24 -19.19 -14.98
N LEU A 274 -12.09 -19.84 -15.17
CA LEU A 274 -11.55 -20.85 -14.26
C LEU A 274 -10.51 -20.26 -13.31
N ASP A 275 -9.59 -19.46 -13.86
CA ASP A 275 -8.50 -18.84 -13.11
C ASP A 275 -7.84 -17.76 -13.95
N ARG A 276 -7.02 -16.91 -13.33
CA ARG A 276 -6.20 -15.88 -13.99
C ARG A 276 -4.88 -15.69 -13.28
N ILE A 277 -3.84 -15.34 -14.03
CA ILE A 277 -2.49 -15.14 -13.49
C ILE A 277 -1.82 -13.93 -14.14
N GLN A 278 -0.98 -13.24 -13.38
CA GLN A 278 -0.02 -12.25 -13.88
C GLN A 278 1.38 -12.86 -13.98
N SER A 279 2.29 -12.16 -14.64
CA SER A 279 3.69 -12.56 -14.75
C SER A 279 4.44 -12.51 -13.41
N TRP A 280 5.65 -13.03 -13.41
CA TRP A 280 6.53 -13.19 -12.25
C TRP A 280 6.77 -11.93 -11.42
N SER A 281 6.76 -10.75 -12.04
CA SER A 281 6.98 -9.51 -11.33
C SER A 281 5.79 -9.14 -10.43
N ALA A 282 4.59 -9.69 -10.76
CA ALA A 282 3.33 -9.32 -10.12
C ALA A 282 3.13 -7.79 -10.03
N SER A 283 3.76 -7.06 -10.94
CA SER A 283 3.61 -5.61 -11.02
C SER A 283 2.23 -5.26 -11.53
N THR A 284 1.58 -4.31 -10.89
CA THR A 284 0.25 -3.83 -11.28
C THR A 284 0.22 -3.16 -12.64
N ASP A 285 1.38 -2.99 -13.28
CA ASP A 285 1.52 -2.17 -14.49
C ASP A 285 1.94 -2.95 -15.73
N VAL A 286 2.29 -4.25 -15.60
CA VAL A 286 2.73 -5.07 -16.75
C VAL A 286 1.58 -5.42 -17.68
N ILE A 287 1.90 -5.62 -18.96
CA ILE A 287 0.93 -5.85 -20.03
C ILE A 287 1.19 -7.20 -20.69
N PRO A 288 0.27 -8.18 -20.61
CA PRO A 288 0.35 -9.41 -21.42
C PRO A 288 0.05 -9.11 -22.89
N HIS A 289 0.75 -9.76 -23.79
CA HIS A 289 0.53 -9.60 -25.23
C HIS A 289 0.02 -10.91 -25.86
N ASN A 290 0.88 -11.71 -26.50
CA ASN A 290 0.48 -12.91 -27.23
C ASN A 290 0.72 -14.18 -26.41
N THR A 291 -0.32 -14.99 -26.21
CA THR A 291 -0.25 -16.29 -25.55
C THR A 291 -0.42 -17.43 -26.54
N HIS A 292 0.37 -18.50 -26.38
CA HIS A 292 0.37 -19.69 -27.22
C HIS A 292 0.34 -20.96 -26.37
N VAL A 293 -0.49 -21.92 -26.73
CA VAL A 293 -0.54 -23.24 -26.06
C VAL A 293 0.51 -24.18 -26.64
N ASP A 294 1.34 -24.76 -25.79
CA ASP A 294 2.24 -25.87 -26.11
C ASP A 294 2.01 -27.03 -25.12
N GLY A 295 1.13 -27.95 -25.50
CA GLY A 295 0.72 -29.04 -24.63
C GLY A 295 0.03 -28.58 -23.35
N ASN A 296 0.68 -28.83 -22.19
CA ASN A 296 0.17 -28.43 -20.88
C ASN A 296 0.70 -27.06 -20.43
N PHE A 297 1.28 -26.29 -21.32
CA PHE A 297 1.82 -24.98 -21.02
C PHE A 297 1.25 -23.91 -21.93
N ILE A 298 1.11 -22.71 -21.40
CA ILE A 298 0.99 -21.51 -22.22
C ILE A 298 2.29 -20.71 -22.14
N VAL A 299 2.68 -20.18 -23.30
CA VAL A 299 3.89 -19.37 -23.46
C VAL A 299 3.45 -17.99 -23.92
N THR A 300 3.68 -17.00 -23.10
CA THR A 300 3.17 -15.64 -23.30
C THR A 300 4.31 -14.64 -23.38
N SER A 301 4.32 -13.80 -24.41
CA SER A 301 5.12 -12.58 -24.42
C SER A 301 4.43 -11.53 -23.56
N TYR A 302 5.20 -10.88 -22.67
CA TYR A 302 4.66 -10.05 -21.60
C TYR A 302 5.35 -8.69 -21.55
N TYR A 303 5.49 -8.05 -22.70
CA TYR A 303 6.20 -6.77 -22.87
C TYR A 303 7.41 -6.62 -21.93
N ALA A 304 7.35 -5.68 -20.99
CA ALA A 304 8.45 -5.38 -20.07
C ALA A 304 8.91 -6.56 -19.20
N ASP A 305 8.04 -7.54 -18.92
CA ASP A 305 8.40 -8.75 -18.17
C ASP A 305 8.98 -9.87 -19.02
N GLY A 306 9.08 -9.67 -20.34
CA GLY A 306 9.71 -10.63 -21.24
C GLY A 306 8.83 -11.83 -21.55
N LEU A 307 9.32 -13.04 -21.31
CA LEU A 307 8.64 -14.31 -21.55
C LEU A 307 8.14 -14.92 -20.27
N SER A 308 6.84 -15.27 -20.21
CA SER A 308 6.22 -16.05 -19.14
C SER A 308 5.76 -17.42 -19.66
N VAL A 309 5.92 -18.46 -18.85
CA VAL A 309 5.46 -19.83 -19.13
C VAL A 309 4.65 -20.33 -17.94
N VAL A 310 3.40 -20.67 -18.18
CA VAL A 310 2.44 -21.10 -17.15
C VAL A 310 2.03 -22.55 -17.40
N ASP A 311 2.06 -23.39 -16.37
CA ASP A 311 1.47 -24.73 -16.40
C ASP A 311 -0.05 -24.62 -16.32
N VAL A 312 -0.73 -25.13 -17.34
CA VAL A 312 -2.18 -25.13 -17.49
C VAL A 312 -2.79 -26.55 -17.45
N SER A 313 -2.02 -27.51 -16.94
CA SER A 313 -2.51 -28.88 -16.76
C SER A 313 -3.70 -28.97 -15.79
N ASN A 314 -3.84 -27.98 -14.92
CA ASN A 314 -5.03 -27.68 -14.15
C ASN A 314 -5.47 -26.22 -14.44
N PRO A 315 -6.39 -26.00 -15.40
CA PRO A 315 -6.78 -24.64 -15.77
C PRO A 315 -7.48 -23.81 -14.67
N SER A 316 -7.92 -24.47 -13.59
CA SER A 316 -8.49 -23.79 -12.42
C SER A 316 -7.44 -23.38 -11.38
N ASN A 317 -6.16 -23.66 -11.63
CA ASN A 317 -5.04 -23.31 -10.76
C ASN A 317 -3.79 -23.13 -11.63
N LEU A 318 -3.66 -21.96 -12.20
CA LEU A 318 -2.56 -21.59 -13.09
C LEU A 318 -1.28 -21.36 -12.28
N VAL A 319 -0.16 -21.94 -12.72
CA VAL A 319 1.11 -21.80 -12.03
C VAL A 319 2.20 -21.40 -13.00
N GLU A 320 2.80 -20.23 -12.82
CA GLU A 320 3.98 -19.86 -13.60
C GLU A 320 5.16 -20.75 -13.23
N VAL A 321 5.69 -21.46 -14.20
CA VAL A 321 6.78 -22.44 -14.02
C VAL A 321 8.11 -21.96 -14.56
N ALA A 322 8.08 -20.95 -15.42
CA ALA A 322 9.29 -20.37 -15.98
C ALA A 322 9.07 -18.95 -16.50
N TYR A 323 10.11 -18.15 -16.47
CA TYR A 323 10.13 -16.83 -17.10
C TYR A 323 11.55 -16.44 -17.51
N TYR A 324 11.65 -15.48 -18.42
CA TYR A 324 12.89 -14.86 -18.84
C TYR A 324 12.66 -13.39 -19.19
N ASP A 325 13.24 -12.48 -18.42
CA ASP A 325 13.23 -11.06 -18.70
C ASP A 325 14.10 -10.75 -19.92
N THR A 326 13.49 -10.30 -21.03
CA THR A 326 14.20 -9.87 -22.25
C THR A 326 14.49 -8.38 -22.26
N SER A 327 13.91 -7.63 -21.32
CA SER A 327 13.73 -6.18 -21.37
C SER A 327 14.52 -5.45 -20.28
N ASP A 328 15.73 -5.92 -19.91
CA ASP A 328 16.58 -5.30 -18.90
C ASP A 328 16.68 -3.77 -19.13
N GLY A 329 15.98 -3.00 -18.32
CA GLY A 329 15.90 -1.54 -18.39
C GLY A 329 14.51 -0.96 -18.65
N TYR A 330 13.51 -1.79 -18.86
CA TYR A 330 12.10 -1.40 -18.89
C TYR A 330 11.36 -2.13 -17.78
N ASP A 331 10.75 -1.41 -16.90
CA ASP A 331 9.93 -1.95 -15.81
C ASP A 331 8.51 -1.35 -15.89
N GLY A 332 7.48 -2.11 -15.54
CA GLY A 332 6.11 -1.64 -15.38
C GLY A 332 5.35 -1.35 -16.67
N ASN A 333 4.65 -0.24 -16.72
CA ASN A 333 3.72 0.11 -17.78
C ASN A 333 4.41 0.56 -19.07
N GLY A 334 3.99 0.00 -20.19
CA GLY A 334 4.45 0.41 -21.54
C GLY A 334 4.52 -0.76 -22.50
N PHE A 335 4.54 -0.41 -23.77
CA PHE A 335 4.61 -1.35 -24.88
C PHE A 335 6.08 -1.53 -25.33
N ASN A 336 7.00 -1.69 -24.38
CA ASN A 336 8.41 -1.97 -24.61
C ASN A 336 8.70 -3.43 -24.21
N GLY A 337 9.62 -4.11 -24.89
CA GLY A 337 10.04 -5.44 -24.53
C GLY A 337 9.48 -6.55 -25.43
N ALA A 338 9.07 -7.69 -24.81
CA ALA A 338 8.70 -8.88 -25.56
C ALA A 338 7.37 -8.73 -26.30
N TRP A 339 7.43 -8.77 -27.64
CA TRP A 339 6.25 -8.72 -28.53
C TRP A 339 5.72 -10.11 -28.87
N GLY A 340 6.56 -10.95 -29.51
CA GLY A 340 6.21 -12.27 -30.04
C GLY A 340 6.96 -13.39 -29.34
N ALA A 341 6.30 -14.55 -29.20
CA ALA A 341 6.91 -15.75 -28.68
C ALA A 341 6.49 -16.97 -29.49
N TYR A 342 7.44 -17.82 -29.90
CA TYR A 342 7.17 -19.03 -30.67
C TYR A 342 7.78 -20.27 -29.99
N PRO A 343 6.97 -21.17 -29.42
CA PRO A 343 7.47 -22.28 -28.59
C PRO A 343 7.63 -23.62 -29.34
N TRP A 344 7.28 -23.73 -30.64
CA TRP A 344 7.12 -25.02 -31.31
C TRP A 344 8.31 -25.43 -32.22
N LEU A 345 9.53 -24.93 -31.98
CA LEU A 345 10.69 -25.45 -32.68
C LEU A 345 10.94 -26.93 -32.31
N PRO A 346 11.30 -27.81 -33.29
CA PRO A 346 11.62 -29.21 -33.00
C PRO A 346 12.73 -29.43 -31.98
N SER A 347 13.63 -28.48 -31.79
CA SER A 347 14.64 -28.49 -30.73
C SER A 347 14.04 -28.29 -29.34
N GLY A 348 12.84 -27.77 -29.27
CA GLY A 348 12.18 -27.30 -28.04
C GLY A 348 12.64 -25.91 -27.61
N ASN A 349 13.49 -25.23 -28.36
CA ASN A 349 13.85 -23.85 -28.05
C ASN A 349 12.70 -22.91 -28.36
N ILE A 350 12.62 -21.82 -27.58
CA ILE A 350 11.62 -20.77 -27.74
C ILE A 350 12.30 -19.58 -28.43
N LEU A 351 11.65 -19.03 -29.46
CA LEU A 351 12.01 -17.75 -30.04
C LEU A 351 11.20 -16.65 -29.38
N VAL A 352 11.85 -15.54 -29.02
CA VAL A 352 11.17 -14.35 -28.52
C VAL A 352 11.72 -13.13 -29.26
N THR A 353 10.85 -12.28 -29.75
CA THR A 353 11.21 -10.95 -30.21
C THR A 353 10.94 -9.94 -29.12
N ASP A 354 11.96 -9.16 -28.83
CA ASP A 354 11.88 -7.97 -28.00
C ASP A 354 12.01 -6.75 -28.92
N ILE A 355 11.11 -5.78 -28.76
CA ILE A 355 10.97 -4.63 -29.65
C ILE A 355 12.30 -3.90 -29.83
N GLU A 356 13.02 -3.66 -28.74
CA GLU A 356 14.26 -2.88 -28.71
C GLU A 356 15.52 -3.75 -28.67
N ASN A 357 15.41 -4.97 -28.08
CA ASN A 357 16.60 -5.77 -27.78
C ASN A 357 16.87 -6.90 -28.77
N GLY A 358 15.96 -7.16 -29.73
CA GLY A 358 16.21 -8.11 -30.81
C GLY A 358 15.58 -9.50 -30.64
N LEU A 359 16.10 -10.48 -31.36
CA LEU A 359 15.61 -11.86 -31.37
C LEU A 359 16.38 -12.70 -30.33
N PHE A 360 15.68 -13.21 -29.33
CA PHE A 360 16.19 -14.13 -28.35
C PHE A 360 15.93 -15.58 -28.75
N VAL A 361 16.91 -16.45 -28.49
CA VAL A 361 16.78 -17.90 -28.57
C VAL A 361 16.99 -18.46 -27.20
N LEU A 362 15.94 -19.08 -26.64
CA LEU A 362 15.87 -19.50 -25.24
C LEU A 362 15.70 -21.02 -25.14
N GLU A 363 16.38 -21.64 -24.16
CA GLU A 363 16.28 -23.09 -23.91
C GLU A 363 15.42 -23.32 -22.66
N PRO A 364 14.20 -23.89 -22.79
CA PRO A 364 13.35 -24.16 -21.64
C PRO A 364 13.91 -25.31 -20.77
N LYS A 365 13.80 -25.13 -19.46
CA LYS A 365 14.13 -26.13 -18.43
C LYS A 365 12.96 -26.39 -17.49
N TYR A 366 11.82 -25.79 -17.76
CA TYR A 366 10.63 -25.98 -16.94
C TYR A 366 10.09 -27.41 -17.05
N THR A 367 9.37 -27.76 -16.01
CA THR A 367 8.60 -29.00 -15.90
C THR A 367 7.22 -28.66 -15.36
N SER A 368 6.31 -29.64 -15.30
CA SER A 368 5.01 -29.41 -14.68
C SER A 368 5.16 -28.89 -13.26
N ALA A 369 4.26 -28.01 -12.89
CA ALA A 369 4.16 -27.45 -11.54
C ALA A 369 3.97 -28.55 -10.48
N SER A 370 4.27 -28.21 -9.26
CA SER A 370 3.92 -29.02 -8.08
C SER A 370 2.75 -28.34 -7.39
N PHE A 371 1.60 -28.98 -7.37
CA PHE A 371 0.36 -28.39 -6.87
C PHE A 371 0.09 -28.78 -5.41
N PHE A 372 -0.63 -27.95 -4.69
CA PHE A 372 -1.22 -28.28 -3.40
C PHE A 372 -2.58 -27.60 -3.23
N SER A 373 -3.46 -28.32 -2.55
CA SER A 373 -4.84 -27.87 -2.34
C SER A 373 -5.34 -28.41 -1.00
N GLY A 374 -6.46 -27.92 -0.53
CA GLY A 374 -7.05 -28.42 0.69
C GLY A 374 -8.23 -27.59 1.17
N SER A 375 -8.57 -27.74 2.44
CA SER A 375 -9.58 -26.93 3.10
C SER A 375 -9.12 -26.57 4.51
N VAL A 376 -9.07 -25.28 4.82
CA VAL A 376 -8.73 -24.78 6.15
C VAL A 376 -9.99 -24.78 7.02
N THR A 377 -9.89 -25.39 8.19
CA THR A 377 -11.03 -25.47 9.13
C THR A 377 -10.61 -25.14 10.55
N THR A 378 -11.57 -24.86 11.42
CA THR A 378 -11.35 -24.86 12.86
C THR A 378 -11.12 -26.30 13.37
N ILE A 379 -10.72 -26.45 14.62
CA ILE A 379 -10.60 -27.76 15.28
C ILE A 379 -11.93 -28.52 15.38
N GLU A 380 -13.06 -27.81 15.29
CA GLU A 380 -14.41 -28.39 15.18
C GLU A 380 -14.83 -28.69 13.75
N SER A 381 -13.93 -28.56 12.77
CA SER A 381 -14.18 -28.80 11.35
C SER A 381 -15.17 -27.80 10.71
N VAL A 382 -15.22 -26.57 11.19
CA VAL A 382 -15.93 -25.46 10.55
C VAL A 382 -14.98 -24.79 9.55
N PRO A 383 -15.37 -24.59 8.29
CA PRO A 383 -14.55 -23.89 7.30
C PRO A 383 -14.16 -22.47 7.75
N ILE A 384 -12.95 -22.05 7.44
CA ILE A 384 -12.45 -20.70 7.69
C ILE A 384 -12.16 -20.05 6.34
N SER A 385 -12.87 -18.98 6.03
CA SER A 385 -12.69 -18.17 4.83
C SER A 385 -11.62 -17.09 5.05
N GLY A 386 -10.90 -16.74 3.96
CA GLY A 386 -9.94 -15.65 3.99
C GLY A 386 -8.66 -15.95 4.77
N VAL A 387 -8.36 -17.23 5.00
CA VAL A 387 -7.06 -17.63 5.57
C VAL A 387 -5.99 -17.34 4.53
N MET A 388 -5.01 -16.54 4.88
CA MET A 388 -3.81 -16.32 4.07
C MET A 388 -2.93 -17.57 4.13
N ILE A 389 -2.57 -18.08 2.96
CA ILE A 389 -1.67 -19.22 2.78
C ILE A 389 -0.44 -18.71 2.03
N GLN A 390 0.69 -18.66 2.70
CA GLN A 390 1.91 -18.03 2.18
C GLN A 390 3.07 -19.02 2.12
N ILE A 391 3.82 -18.99 1.01
CA ILE A 391 5.12 -19.63 0.85
C ILE A 391 6.16 -18.52 0.75
N GLU A 392 6.83 -18.20 1.87
CA GLU A 392 7.71 -17.02 1.98
C GLU A 392 8.87 -17.03 0.98
N ASP A 393 9.50 -18.19 0.77
CA ASP A 393 10.65 -18.34 -0.12
C ASP A 393 10.35 -17.98 -1.59
N LEU A 394 9.07 -17.98 -1.97
CA LEU A 394 8.62 -17.72 -3.34
C LEU A 394 7.76 -16.45 -3.44
N ASN A 395 7.56 -15.74 -2.34
CA ASN A 395 6.60 -14.62 -2.25
C ASN A 395 5.20 -14.96 -2.81
N LEU A 396 4.81 -16.25 -2.66
CA LEU A 396 3.55 -16.76 -3.16
C LEU A 396 2.48 -16.70 -2.06
N THR A 397 1.36 -16.07 -2.35
CA THR A 397 0.23 -15.95 -1.41
C THR A 397 -1.07 -16.33 -2.09
N THR A 398 -1.87 -17.14 -1.42
CA THR A 398 -3.26 -17.44 -1.80
C THR A 398 -4.17 -17.36 -0.57
N TYR A 399 -5.49 -17.38 -0.78
CA TYR A 399 -6.48 -17.26 0.29
C TYR A 399 -7.52 -18.36 0.21
N SER A 400 -8.02 -18.81 1.37
CA SER A 400 -9.12 -19.76 1.39
C SER A 400 -10.45 -19.11 1.01
N SER A 401 -11.23 -19.82 0.22
CA SER A 401 -12.58 -19.46 -0.23
C SER A 401 -13.61 -19.52 0.91
N LEU A 402 -14.88 -19.17 0.63
CA LEU A 402 -15.97 -19.18 1.62
C LEU A 402 -16.22 -20.55 2.28
N ASP A 403 -15.94 -21.64 1.61
CA ASP A 403 -16.05 -23.01 2.12
C ASP A 403 -14.74 -23.52 2.72
N GLY A 404 -13.75 -22.64 2.89
CA GLY A 404 -12.41 -22.94 3.42
C GLY A 404 -11.46 -23.58 2.41
N SER A 405 -11.91 -23.90 1.18
CA SER A 405 -11.07 -24.51 0.15
C SER A 405 -9.99 -23.54 -0.36
N TYR A 406 -8.85 -24.08 -0.76
CA TYR A 406 -7.78 -23.33 -1.41
C TYR A 406 -7.05 -24.21 -2.42
N GLU A 407 -6.49 -23.59 -3.43
CA GLU A 407 -5.59 -24.18 -4.40
C GLU A 407 -4.39 -23.26 -4.62
N SER A 408 -3.23 -23.86 -4.89
CA SER A 408 -2.00 -23.15 -5.19
C SER A 408 -1.00 -24.10 -5.85
N GLY A 409 0.18 -23.59 -6.23
CA GLY A 409 1.23 -24.40 -6.81
C GLY A 409 2.56 -23.67 -6.85
N VAL A 410 3.63 -24.43 -7.05
CA VAL A 410 4.99 -23.91 -7.13
C VAL A 410 5.69 -24.41 -8.39
N PRO A 411 6.65 -23.65 -8.96
CA PRO A 411 7.29 -23.99 -10.22
C PRO A 411 8.18 -25.24 -10.17
N ASN A 412 8.69 -25.60 -9.00
CA ASN A 412 9.65 -26.67 -8.82
C ASN A 412 9.23 -27.60 -7.68
N GLN A 413 9.65 -28.87 -7.77
CA GLN A 413 9.52 -29.78 -6.62
C GLN A 413 10.46 -29.36 -5.50
N GLY A 414 10.07 -29.61 -4.25
CA GLY A 414 10.90 -29.28 -3.09
C GLY A 414 10.15 -29.40 -1.77
N THR A 415 10.87 -29.13 -0.70
CA THR A 415 10.29 -28.94 0.63
C THR A 415 10.10 -27.44 0.85
N TYR A 416 8.88 -27.02 1.13
CA TYR A 416 8.50 -25.63 1.29
C TYR A 416 7.89 -25.38 2.67
N THR A 417 8.21 -24.25 3.24
CA THR A 417 7.55 -23.77 4.46
C THR A 417 6.29 -23.00 4.07
N VAL A 418 5.14 -23.48 4.55
CA VAL A 418 3.84 -22.89 4.30
C VAL A 418 3.28 -22.34 5.61
N THR A 419 2.91 -21.05 5.59
CA THR A 419 2.27 -20.37 6.72
C THR A 419 0.79 -20.16 6.42
N TYR A 420 -0.06 -20.60 7.36
CA TYR A 420 -1.51 -20.35 7.35
C TYR A 420 -1.83 -19.36 8.45
N SER A 421 -2.36 -18.20 8.10
CA SER A 421 -2.66 -17.11 9.05
C SER A 421 -4.07 -16.54 8.83
N ALA A 422 -4.77 -16.28 9.92
CA ALA A 422 -6.07 -15.63 9.87
C ALA A 422 -6.34 -14.84 11.16
N PRO A 423 -7.03 -13.69 11.13
CA PRO A 423 -7.35 -12.90 12.30
C PRO A 423 -8.10 -13.71 13.37
N GLY A 424 -7.59 -13.72 14.60
CA GLY A 424 -8.17 -14.45 15.72
C GLY A 424 -7.78 -15.92 15.84
N TYR A 425 -6.91 -16.41 14.94
CA TYR A 425 -6.35 -17.76 14.97
C TYR A 425 -4.85 -17.73 15.18
N GLN A 426 -4.30 -18.82 15.71
CA GLN A 426 -2.86 -19.02 15.79
C GLN A 426 -2.32 -19.39 14.42
N ASP A 427 -1.21 -18.79 14.03
CA ASP A 427 -0.55 -19.13 12.80
C ASP A 427 -0.07 -20.60 12.83
N LEU A 428 -0.29 -21.29 11.73
CA LEU A 428 0.19 -22.65 11.53
C LEU A 428 1.30 -22.64 10.48
N ILE A 429 2.51 -22.92 10.91
CA ILE A 429 3.68 -23.02 10.03
C ILE A 429 4.07 -24.49 9.90
N ILE A 430 4.14 -24.97 8.65
CA ILE A 430 4.47 -26.38 8.37
C ILE A 430 5.43 -26.49 7.19
N GLU A 431 6.17 -27.57 7.15
CA GLU A 431 6.94 -27.99 5.97
C GLU A 431 6.12 -28.98 5.15
N VAL A 432 6.03 -28.77 3.84
CA VAL A 432 5.36 -29.64 2.89
C VAL A 432 6.33 -30.07 1.78
N ASP A 433 6.31 -31.35 1.44
CA ASP A 433 7.08 -31.89 0.31
C ASP A 433 6.20 -31.91 -0.93
N LEU A 434 6.51 -31.10 -1.93
CA LEU A 434 5.80 -31.01 -3.19
C LEU A 434 6.57 -31.72 -4.30
N THR A 435 5.85 -32.46 -5.14
CA THR A 435 6.42 -33.30 -6.22
C THR A 435 5.92 -32.79 -7.57
N THR A 436 6.82 -32.72 -8.55
CA THR A 436 6.52 -32.30 -9.94
C THR A 436 5.33 -33.08 -10.53
N GLY A 437 4.36 -32.36 -11.03
CA GLY A 437 3.16 -32.90 -11.70
C GLY A 437 2.17 -33.60 -10.77
N GLU A 438 2.41 -33.56 -9.46
CA GLU A 438 1.48 -34.11 -8.46
C GLU A 438 0.78 -33.00 -7.68
N SER A 439 -0.45 -33.28 -7.20
CA SER A 439 -1.21 -32.39 -6.32
C SER A 439 -1.24 -32.98 -4.91
N LEU A 440 -0.66 -32.28 -3.93
CA LEU A 440 -0.75 -32.61 -2.52
C LEU A 440 -2.03 -32.05 -1.95
N ASN A 441 -2.89 -32.91 -1.38
CA ASN A 441 -4.05 -32.46 -0.60
C ASN A 441 -3.65 -32.33 0.87
N PHE A 442 -3.68 -31.11 1.40
CA PHE A 442 -3.43 -30.83 2.80
C PHE A 442 -4.52 -29.92 3.37
N SER A 443 -5.21 -30.38 4.42
CA SER A 443 -6.33 -29.67 5.02
C SER A 443 -6.04 -29.37 6.50
N PRO A 444 -5.44 -28.18 6.77
CA PRO A 444 -5.05 -27.81 8.12
C PRO A 444 -6.25 -27.40 8.99
N GLN A 445 -6.05 -27.50 10.30
CA GLN A 445 -6.97 -26.98 11.30
C GLN A 445 -6.26 -25.86 12.09
N LEU A 446 -6.88 -24.69 12.16
CA LEU A 446 -6.40 -23.56 12.95
C LEU A 446 -7.07 -23.53 14.33
N ALA A 447 -6.27 -23.29 15.33
CA ALA A 447 -6.71 -23.06 16.70
C ALA A 447 -6.98 -21.58 16.92
N LEU A 448 -8.03 -21.25 17.66
CA LEU A 448 -8.27 -19.87 18.09
C LEU A 448 -7.13 -19.38 18.98
N VAL A 449 -6.79 -18.12 18.88
CA VAL A 449 -5.86 -17.48 19.81
C VAL A 449 -6.52 -17.45 21.20
N GLU A 450 -5.77 -17.89 22.22
CA GLU A 450 -6.24 -17.82 23.59
C GLU A 450 -6.33 -16.36 24.04
N THR A 451 -7.50 -15.98 24.57
CA THR A 451 -7.72 -14.65 25.16
C THR A 451 -7.87 -14.77 26.68
N TYR A 452 -7.33 -13.81 27.38
CA TYR A 452 -7.38 -13.72 28.83
C TYR A 452 -8.20 -12.50 29.24
N ALA A 453 -9.13 -12.70 30.20
CA ALA A 453 -9.84 -11.58 30.80
C ALA A 453 -8.87 -10.85 31.73
N VAL A 454 -8.49 -9.65 31.35
CA VAL A 454 -7.54 -8.80 32.08
C VAL A 454 -8.31 -7.74 32.88
N GLN A 455 -7.92 -7.53 34.14
CA GLN A 455 -8.40 -6.43 34.95
C GLN A 455 -7.24 -5.50 35.30
N ILE A 456 -7.41 -4.21 34.98
CA ILE A 456 -6.48 -3.15 35.35
C ILE A 456 -7.12 -2.30 36.45
N SER A 457 -6.41 -2.08 37.53
CA SER A 457 -6.80 -1.18 38.62
C SER A 457 -5.86 0.01 38.68
N VAL A 458 -6.42 1.21 38.83
CA VAL A 458 -5.67 2.45 39.04
C VAL A 458 -6.05 3.04 40.37
N VAL A 459 -5.06 3.32 41.21
CA VAL A 459 -5.26 3.80 42.58
C VAL A 459 -4.40 5.03 42.88
N ASP A 460 -4.84 5.85 43.81
CA ASP A 460 -4.03 6.95 44.34
C ASP A 460 -2.85 6.40 45.18
N ALA A 461 -1.64 6.85 44.91
CA ALA A 461 -0.42 6.37 45.54
C ALA A 461 -0.36 6.71 47.07
N LEU A 462 -1.15 7.67 47.56
CA LEU A 462 -1.13 8.08 48.96
C LEU A 462 -2.11 7.29 49.83
N ASP A 463 -3.34 7.04 49.38
CA ASP A 463 -4.40 6.41 50.14
C ASP A 463 -4.91 5.09 49.59
N PHE A 464 -4.41 4.69 48.41
CA PHE A 464 -4.74 3.45 47.72
C PHE A 464 -6.23 3.30 47.36
N MET A 465 -6.92 4.41 47.26
CA MET A 465 -8.29 4.43 46.76
C MET A 465 -8.34 4.36 45.27
N GLY A 466 -9.29 3.60 44.74
CA GLY A 466 -9.48 3.51 43.31
C GLY A 466 -9.78 4.87 42.68
N LEU A 467 -9.11 5.18 41.59
CA LEU A 467 -9.26 6.42 40.83
C LEU A 467 -10.28 6.24 39.69
N PRO A 468 -11.49 6.82 39.82
CA PRO A 468 -12.48 6.76 38.78
C PRO A 468 -12.13 7.71 37.63
N ALA A 469 -12.53 7.33 36.43
CA ALA A 469 -12.29 8.09 35.18
C ALA A 469 -10.82 8.34 34.84
N ALA A 470 -9.90 7.50 35.34
CA ALA A 470 -8.53 7.48 34.83
C ALA A 470 -8.54 6.88 33.42
N SER A 471 -7.95 7.58 32.50
CA SER A 471 -7.78 7.13 31.13
C SER A 471 -6.67 6.10 31.05
N ILE A 472 -6.89 5.06 30.24
CA ILE A 472 -5.94 3.96 30.03
C ILE A 472 -5.87 3.68 28.53
N HIS A 473 -4.66 3.57 28.02
CA HIS A 473 -4.37 3.14 26.66
C HIS A 473 -3.44 1.92 26.72
N VAL A 474 -3.89 0.78 26.17
CA VAL A 474 -3.15 -0.49 26.12
C VAL A 474 -2.96 -0.84 24.66
N TYR A 475 -1.72 -0.93 24.20
CA TYR A 475 -1.45 -1.12 22.79
C TYR A 475 -0.14 -1.86 22.51
N ASN A 476 -0.06 -2.49 21.35
CA ASN A 476 1.14 -2.98 20.68
C ASN A 476 0.92 -2.90 19.18
N ASP A 477 1.77 -3.53 18.36
CA ASP A 477 1.65 -3.49 16.89
C ASP A 477 0.34 -4.10 16.37
N ASP A 478 -0.28 -5.03 17.12
CA ASP A 478 -1.47 -5.79 16.70
C ASP A 478 -2.75 -5.41 17.44
N PHE A 479 -2.65 -4.60 18.49
CA PHE A 479 -3.77 -4.35 19.39
C PHE A 479 -3.74 -2.92 19.95
N ASP A 480 -4.90 -2.28 19.93
CA ASP A 480 -5.11 -0.93 20.45
C ASP A 480 -6.42 -0.88 21.23
N PHE A 481 -6.34 -0.47 22.51
CA PHE A 481 -7.50 -0.34 23.40
C PHE A 481 -7.39 0.90 24.25
N GLU A 482 -8.35 1.79 24.10
CA GLU A 482 -8.56 2.91 25.02
C GLU A 482 -9.76 2.66 25.93
N GLY A 483 -9.63 3.04 27.20
CA GLY A 483 -10.68 2.87 28.19
C GLY A 483 -10.54 3.83 29.35
N VAL A 484 -11.57 3.88 30.20
CA VAL A 484 -11.57 4.65 31.44
C VAL A 484 -11.97 3.78 32.60
N THR A 485 -11.39 4.04 33.77
CA THR A 485 -11.72 3.29 34.99
C THR A 485 -13.13 3.61 35.51
N ASP A 486 -13.77 2.62 36.10
CA ASP A 486 -15.07 2.73 36.75
C ASP A 486 -14.98 3.52 38.08
N GLN A 487 -16.11 3.59 38.83
CA GLN A 487 -16.22 4.27 40.12
C GLN A 487 -15.29 3.68 41.20
N ASN A 488 -14.73 2.50 40.98
CA ASN A 488 -13.82 1.83 41.92
C ASN A 488 -12.37 1.81 41.40
N GLY A 489 -12.10 2.46 40.29
CA GLY A 489 -10.78 2.51 39.65
C GLY A 489 -10.43 1.28 38.80
N PHE A 490 -11.42 0.54 38.29
CA PHE A 490 -11.16 -0.65 37.45
C PHE A 490 -11.58 -0.45 36.01
N VAL A 491 -10.81 -1.05 35.13
CA VAL A 491 -11.18 -1.33 33.71
C VAL A 491 -10.87 -2.78 33.41
N SER A 492 -11.66 -3.42 32.55
CA SER A 492 -11.46 -4.81 32.14
C SER A 492 -11.57 -4.94 30.63
N ASN A 493 -10.71 -5.77 30.06
CA ASN A 493 -10.76 -6.14 28.65
C ASN A 493 -10.32 -7.59 28.45
N SER A 494 -10.50 -8.14 27.25
CA SER A 494 -9.97 -9.43 26.87
C SER A 494 -8.79 -9.20 25.94
N LEU A 495 -7.61 -9.67 26.33
CA LEU A 495 -6.36 -9.52 25.60
C LEU A 495 -5.80 -10.91 25.26
N ILE A 496 -5.05 -10.99 24.18
CA ILE A 496 -4.26 -12.17 23.82
C ILE A 496 -2.95 -12.20 24.63
N SER A 497 -2.23 -13.30 24.63
CA SER A 497 -0.87 -13.33 25.19
C SER A 497 0.06 -12.42 24.38
N GLY A 498 0.87 -11.64 25.09
CA GLY A 498 1.79 -10.70 24.43
C GLY A 498 2.34 -9.66 25.40
N THR A 499 3.19 -8.79 24.91
CA THR A 499 3.67 -7.61 25.62
C THR A 499 2.93 -6.39 25.11
N TYR A 500 2.47 -5.55 25.99
CA TYR A 500 1.69 -4.35 25.72
C TYR A 500 2.29 -3.14 26.39
N ASN A 501 2.31 -2.03 25.70
CA ASN A 501 2.51 -0.73 26.32
C ASN A 501 1.22 -0.30 27.01
N VAL A 502 1.34 0.32 28.17
CA VAL A 502 0.21 0.82 28.95
C VAL A 502 0.49 2.25 29.37
N SER A 503 -0.27 3.19 28.83
CA SER A 503 -0.28 4.58 29.26
C SER A 503 -1.50 4.84 30.17
N ILE A 504 -1.29 5.55 31.26
CA ILE A 504 -2.33 5.81 32.27
C ILE A 504 -2.27 7.28 32.70
N GLY A 505 -3.38 7.95 32.67
CA GLY A 505 -3.46 9.36 33.10
C GLY A 505 -4.81 9.75 33.72
N LEU A 506 -4.74 10.70 34.62
CA LEU A 506 -5.91 11.38 35.19
C LEU A 506 -5.49 12.80 35.58
N TRP A 507 -6.21 13.80 35.11
CA TRP A 507 -5.87 15.17 35.45
C TRP A 507 -5.90 15.40 36.97
N GLY A 508 -4.80 15.93 37.50
CA GLY A 508 -4.55 16.02 38.94
C GLY A 508 -3.59 14.97 39.49
N TYR A 509 -3.15 14.07 38.61
CA TYR A 509 -2.14 13.04 38.86
C TYR A 509 -1.04 13.09 37.81
N GLN A 510 0.11 12.49 38.13
CA GLN A 510 1.18 12.33 37.14
C GLN A 510 0.83 11.19 36.21
N THR A 511 1.03 11.39 34.89
CA THR A 511 0.91 10.36 33.85
C THR A 511 1.94 9.26 34.09
N MET A 512 1.57 8.04 33.79
CA MET A 512 2.43 6.86 33.90
C MET A 512 2.43 6.10 32.56
N CYS A 513 3.62 5.66 32.19
CA CYS A 513 3.80 4.72 31.09
C CYS A 513 4.61 3.52 31.53
N THR A 514 4.23 2.32 31.09
CA THR A 514 4.89 1.07 31.45
C THR A 514 4.54 -0.04 30.43
N GLU A 515 5.28 -1.13 30.50
CA GLU A 515 4.97 -2.36 29.78
C GLU A 515 4.35 -3.40 30.69
N ILE A 516 3.39 -4.16 30.18
CA ILE A 516 2.89 -5.38 30.81
C ILE A 516 3.10 -6.58 29.87
N THR A 517 3.41 -7.74 30.45
CA THR A 517 3.48 -9.00 29.70
C THR A 517 2.36 -9.91 30.19
N LEU A 518 1.51 -10.32 29.25
CA LEU A 518 0.42 -11.25 29.47
C LEU A 518 0.81 -12.62 28.94
N ASP A 519 1.10 -13.55 29.84
CA ASP A 519 1.48 -14.95 29.55
C ASP A 519 0.48 -15.96 30.13
N GLY A 520 -0.68 -15.48 30.57
CA GLY A 520 -1.71 -16.28 31.23
C GLY A 520 -1.46 -16.57 32.71
N THR A 521 -0.30 -16.20 33.25
CA THR A 521 -0.01 -16.40 34.69
C THR A 521 -0.45 -15.23 35.54
N MET A 522 -0.51 -14.01 35.00
CA MET A 522 -0.99 -12.80 35.63
C MET A 522 -2.00 -12.09 34.72
N VAL A 523 -3.18 -11.83 35.20
CA VAL A 523 -4.30 -11.20 34.49
C VAL A 523 -4.85 -9.97 35.23
N ASP A 524 -4.37 -9.69 36.44
CA ASP A 524 -4.72 -8.53 37.23
C ASP A 524 -3.50 -7.63 37.41
N PHE A 525 -3.60 -6.40 36.95
CA PHE A 525 -2.55 -5.39 37.03
C PHE A 525 -3.03 -4.23 37.90
N SER A 526 -2.12 -3.68 38.71
CA SER A 526 -2.46 -2.54 39.61
C SER A 526 -1.40 -1.46 39.45
N PHE A 527 -1.84 -0.24 39.20
CA PHE A 527 -1.00 0.93 39.02
C PHE A 527 -1.35 2.01 40.06
N GLU A 528 -0.31 2.66 40.55
CA GLU A 528 -0.43 3.74 41.55
C GLU A 528 -0.04 5.05 40.88
N LEU A 529 -0.91 6.05 40.88
CA LEU A 529 -0.60 7.38 40.38
C LEU A 529 -0.28 8.35 41.52
N ASP A 530 0.82 9.07 41.38
CA ASP A 530 1.19 10.16 42.29
C ASP A 530 0.38 11.43 41.99
N ASN A 531 0.00 12.17 43.03
CA ASN A 531 -0.66 13.45 42.89
C ASN A 531 0.26 14.48 42.22
N GLY A 532 -0.26 15.22 41.26
CA GLY A 532 0.48 16.21 40.49
C GLY A 532 -0.21 16.57 39.19
N TYR A 533 0.44 17.36 38.40
CA TYR A 533 -0.01 17.66 37.03
C TYR A 533 1.13 17.36 36.06
N SER A 534 0.97 16.35 35.24
CA SER A 534 1.82 16.09 34.09
C SER A 534 1.01 15.53 32.94
N ASP A 535 1.44 15.80 31.73
CA ASP A 535 0.86 15.28 30.51
C ASP A 535 1.96 15.14 29.45
N ASP A 536 2.12 13.95 28.91
CA ASP A 536 2.98 13.61 27.80
C ASP A 536 2.18 13.50 26.48
N PHE A 537 0.90 13.85 26.55
CA PHE A 537 -0.07 13.83 25.46
C PHE A 537 -0.31 12.45 24.81
N SER A 538 0.25 11.38 25.35
CA SER A 538 -0.05 10.01 24.92
C SER A 538 -1.52 9.65 25.11
N ILE A 539 -2.19 10.31 26.08
CA ILE A 539 -3.61 10.17 26.41
C ILE A 539 -4.27 11.55 26.35
N ASP A 540 -5.56 11.59 26.02
CA ASP A 540 -6.33 12.83 26.13
C ASP A 540 -6.73 13.11 27.57
N LEU A 541 -6.10 14.08 28.20
CA LEU A 541 -6.42 14.57 29.55
C LEU A 541 -7.31 15.82 29.58
N GLY A 542 -7.89 16.19 28.43
CA GLY A 542 -8.93 17.22 28.37
C GLY A 542 -8.43 18.62 28.06
N TRP A 543 -7.28 18.78 27.41
CA TRP A 543 -6.87 20.07 26.87
C TRP A 543 -7.86 20.54 25.80
N SER A 544 -8.17 21.80 25.82
CA SER A 544 -9.07 22.41 24.83
C SER A 544 -8.31 23.23 23.81
N ILE A 545 -8.78 23.20 22.56
CA ILE A 545 -8.24 23.99 21.45
C ILE A 545 -9.19 25.14 21.17
N GLU A 546 -8.68 26.36 21.08
CA GLU A 546 -9.43 27.54 20.68
C GLU A 546 -8.67 28.27 19.57
N SER A 547 -9.38 28.60 18.50
CA SER A 547 -8.81 29.32 17.36
C SER A 547 -9.67 30.55 17.01
N ASP A 548 -9.01 31.55 16.45
CA ASP A 548 -9.70 32.72 15.91
C ASP A 548 -10.63 32.32 14.75
N VAL A 549 -11.78 32.97 14.62
CA VAL A 549 -12.71 32.72 13.51
C VAL A 549 -12.13 33.10 12.14
N SER A 550 -11.08 33.90 12.13
CA SER A 550 -10.32 34.27 10.93
C SER A 550 -9.17 33.31 10.61
N LEU A 551 -8.84 32.36 11.49
CA LEU A 551 -7.80 31.38 11.24
C LEU A 551 -8.17 30.56 10.02
N SER A 552 -7.31 30.56 9.02
CA SER A 552 -7.55 29.83 7.77
C SER A 552 -6.82 28.47 7.75
N SER A 553 -5.81 28.31 8.58
CA SER A 553 -4.97 27.10 8.66
C SER A 553 -4.13 27.04 9.94
N GLY A 554 -3.50 25.92 10.23
CA GLY A 554 -2.53 25.74 11.31
C GLY A 554 -3.14 25.77 12.71
N ALA A 555 -4.34 25.21 12.91
CA ALA A 555 -4.87 24.98 14.25
C ALA A 555 -4.02 23.93 14.99
N TRP A 556 -3.92 24.06 16.33
CA TRP A 556 -3.29 23.01 17.15
C TRP A 556 -3.99 21.66 16.98
N GLU A 557 -3.20 20.61 16.86
CA GLU A 557 -3.68 19.23 16.84
C GLU A 557 -2.83 18.36 17.78
N ARG A 558 -3.44 17.37 18.43
CA ARG A 558 -2.73 16.35 19.22
C ARG A 558 -2.51 15.13 18.32
N VAL A 559 -1.27 14.93 17.88
CA VAL A 559 -0.88 13.88 16.93
C VAL A 559 0.53 13.35 17.23
N VAL A 560 0.87 12.23 16.64
CA VAL A 560 2.27 11.77 16.55
C VAL A 560 2.98 12.64 15.52
N PRO A 561 4.01 13.44 15.90
CA PRO A 561 4.76 14.23 14.95
C PRO A 561 5.44 13.32 13.94
N SER A 562 5.19 13.52 12.64
CA SER A 562 5.80 12.74 11.58
C SER A 562 6.63 13.63 10.66
N SER A 563 7.82 13.18 10.24
CA SER A 563 8.59 13.86 9.19
C SER A 563 7.95 13.66 7.84
N LEU A 564 7.75 14.73 7.10
CA LEU A 564 7.51 14.65 5.66
C LEU A 564 8.81 14.25 4.95
N SER A 565 8.77 13.16 4.22
CA SER A 565 9.88 12.64 3.43
C SER A 565 9.77 13.05 1.97
N ASN A 566 9.37 14.25 1.58
CA ASN A 566 9.48 14.71 0.20
C ASN A 566 9.66 16.22 0.15
N ASP A 567 10.77 16.64 -0.40
CA ASP A 567 11.20 17.93 -0.98
C ASP A 567 10.46 19.26 -0.62
N GLU A 568 9.42 19.24 0.16
CA GLU A 568 8.84 20.41 0.81
C GLU A 568 9.43 20.55 2.22
N ILE A 569 9.82 21.76 2.53
CA ILE A 569 10.55 22.10 3.76
C ILE A 569 9.58 21.94 4.94
N SER A 570 9.48 20.75 5.52
CA SER A 570 8.87 20.56 6.84
C SER A 570 9.93 20.83 7.90
N TYR A 571 9.59 21.66 8.87
CA TYR A 571 10.45 21.98 10.01
C TYR A 571 10.01 21.27 11.28
N SER A 572 8.97 20.42 11.19
CA SER A 572 8.53 19.62 12.31
C SER A 572 9.58 18.59 12.72
N PRO A 573 9.91 18.47 14.01
CA PRO A 573 10.77 17.40 14.49
C PRO A 573 10.12 16.05 14.21
N THR A 574 10.91 15.10 13.75
CA THR A 574 10.49 13.76 13.36
C THR A 574 10.21 12.83 14.52
N GLU A 575 10.53 13.25 15.73
CA GLU A 575 10.45 12.39 16.91
C GLU A 575 9.84 13.19 18.06
N ASP A 576 8.99 12.56 18.79
CA ASP A 576 8.53 12.99 20.10
C ASP A 576 9.69 13.04 21.11
N VAL A 577 9.54 13.83 22.15
CA VAL A 577 10.52 13.93 23.24
C VAL A 577 10.34 12.81 24.25
N SER A 578 9.15 12.23 24.35
CA SER A 578 8.85 11.12 25.25
C SER A 578 9.43 9.81 24.70
N SER A 579 10.30 9.18 25.46
CA SER A 579 11.00 7.97 25.02
C SER A 579 10.34 6.66 25.37
N ASP A 580 9.26 6.66 26.15
CA ASP A 580 8.85 5.43 26.81
C ASP A 580 7.50 4.85 26.41
N CYS A 581 6.48 5.62 26.01
CA CYS A 581 5.20 5.11 25.51
C CYS A 581 4.36 6.23 24.87
N GLY A 582 4.10 6.10 23.61
CA GLY A 582 3.28 7.04 22.85
C GLY A 582 4.10 8.25 22.38
N ALA A 583 3.89 8.61 21.15
CA ALA A 583 4.67 9.62 20.46
C ALA A 583 3.82 10.87 20.14
N SER A 584 2.77 11.14 20.91
CA SER A 584 1.85 12.24 20.61
C SER A 584 2.26 13.55 21.27
N ALA A 585 2.19 14.64 20.53
CA ALA A 585 2.39 16.01 21.00
C ALA A 585 1.29 16.92 20.44
N PHE A 586 1.15 18.13 20.96
CA PHE A 586 0.41 19.18 20.28
C PHE A 586 1.30 19.87 19.25
N VAL A 587 0.87 19.92 18.02
CA VAL A 587 1.56 20.61 16.93
C VAL A 587 0.57 21.43 16.11
N THR A 588 1.03 22.51 15.48
CA THR A 588 0.29 23.26 14.48
C THR A 588 0.54 22.73 13.09
N ASP A 589 1.60 21.91 12.93
CA ASP A 589 1.92 21.15 11.74
C ASP A 589 1.97 19.67 12.10
N ASN A 590 1.02 18.88 11.59
CA ASN A 590 1.01 17.43 11.79
C ASN A 590 1.89 16.68 10.77
N GLY A 591 2.66 17.38 9.94
CA GLY A 591 3.51 16.78 8.90
C GLY A 591 2.73 16.06 7.80
N GLN A 592 1.42 16.13 7.82
CA GLN A 592 0.54 15.48 6.87
C GLN A 592 -0.16 16.51 6.00
N SER A 593 0.51 16.98 4.96
CA SER A 593 -0.22 17.15 3.71
C SER A 593 -0.59 15.72 3.29
N GLN A 594 -1.83 15.31 3.46
CA GLN A 594 -2.26 14.04 2.89
C GLN A 594 -2.25 14.20 1.38
N SER A 595 -1.19 13.78 0.75
CA SER A 595 -1.23 13.46 -0.66
C SER A 595 -1.80 12.04 -0.74
N ILE A 596 -3.01 11.93 -1.24
CA ILE A 596 -3.60 10.64 -1.58
C ILE A 596 -3.36 10.47 -3.07
N GLU A 597 -2.65 9.44 -3.42
CA GLU A 597 -2.36 9.08 -4.79
C GLU A 597 -3.40 8.07 -5.26
N TYR A 598 -4.02 8.34 -6.39
CA TYR A 598 -4.94 7.45 -7.06
C TYR A 598 -4.37 7.09 -8.41
N ILE A 599 -4.41 5.83 -8.76
CA ILE A 599 -4.07 5.36 -10.12
C ILE A 599 -5.20 5.80 -11.06
N VAL A 600 -4.84 6.49 -12.13
CA VAL A 600 -5.76 6.92 -13.17
C VAL A 600 -5.42 6.26 -14.50
N ASP A 601 -6.42 5.97 -15.30
CA ASP A 601 -6.26 5.55 -16.69
C ASP A 601 -6.57 6.74 -17.62
N TYR A 602 -5.57 7.15 -18.41
CA TYR A 602 -5.69 8.23 -19.37
C TYR A 602 -6.39 7.73 -20.63
N GLN A 603 -7.49 8.36 -20.98
CA GLN A 603 -8.32 7.97 -22.12
C GLN A 603 -7.89 8.70 -23.39
N ASN A 604 -7.32 8.00 -24.34
CA ASN A 604 -6.72 8.53 -25.57
C ASN A 604 -7.71 9.16 -26.58
N TRP A 605 -9.02 9.01 -26.38
CA TRP A 605 -10.06 9.61 -27.22
C TRP A 605 -10.41 11.06 -26.83
N GLY A 606 -9.93 11.57 -25.70
CA GLY A 606 -10.08 12.96 -25.28
C GLY A 606 -8.97 13.88 -25.82
N GLY A 607 -8.84 15.07 -25.27
CA GLY A 607 -7.76 16.01 -25.58
C GLY A 607 -6.40 15.50 -25.10
N SER A 608 -5.32 15.82 -25.80
CA SER A 608 -3.96 15.38 -25.47
C SER A 608 -3.49 15.98 -24.13
N LEU A 609 -2.86 15.15 -23.31
CA LEU A 609 -2.18 15.59 -22.09
C LEU A 609 -0.76 16.05 -22.44
N ASN A 610 -0.52 17.34 -22.52
CA ASN A 610 0.79 17.90 -22.89
C ASN A 610 1.64 18.36 -21.69
N ALA A 611 1.06 18.38 -20.49
CA ALA A 611 1.70 18.74 -19.23
C ALA A 611 0.80 18.32 -18.06
N THR A 612 1.37 18.21 -16.87
CA THR A 612 0.63 18.01 -15.62
C THR A 612 -0.49 19.06 -15.49
N ILE A 613 -1.70 18.61 -15.19
CA ILE A 613 -2.85 19.49 -14.94
C ILE A 613 -2.99 19.64 -13.43
N SER A 614 -2.91 20.89 -12.97
CA SER A 614 -3.13 21.21 -11.55
C SER A 614 -4.39 22.08 -11.42
N GLY A 615 -5.19 21.82 -10.39
CA GLY A 615 -6.43 22.57 -10.18
C GLY A 615 -7.23 22.04 -8.99
N PHE A 616 -8.46 22.54 -8.86
CA PHE A 616 -9.43 22.01 -7.90
C PHE A 616 -10.26 20.92 -8.57
N ILE A 617 -10.60 19.88 -7.80
CA ILE A 617 -11.57 18.88 -8.25
C ILE A 617 -12.95 19.33 -7.83
N ILE A 618 -13.90 19.25 -8.76
CA ILE A 618 -15.32 19.55 -8.50
C ILE A 618 -16.14 18.32 -8.90
N HIS A 619 -16.85 17.75 -7.94
CA HIS A 619 -17.87 16.74 -8.23
C HIS A 619 -19.07 17.40 -8.86
N THR A 620 -19.54 16.90 -10.00
CA THR A 620 -20.64 17.52 -10.72
C THR A 620 -21.94 17.44 -9.93
N ASP A 621 -22.72 18.52 -9.99
CA ASP A 621 -23.94 18.74 -9.19
C ASP A 621 -25.25 18.34 -9.90
N ASP A 622 -25.16 17.71 -11.06
CA ASP A 622 -26.32 17.21 -11.81
C ASP A 622 -26.97 16.00 -11.10
N GLN A 623 -28.21 15.69 -11.46
CA GLN A 623 -28.90 14.54 -10.88
C GLN A 623 -28.11 13.25 -11.11
N ASN A 624 -27.63 12.64 -10.04
CA ASN A 624 -26.77 11.44 -9.96
C ASN A 624 -25.29 11.67 -10.34
N ALA A 625 -24.82 12.90 -10.50
CA ALA A 625 -23.43 13.24 -10.82
C ALA A 625 -22.90 12.57 -12.10
N GLN A 626 -23.76 12.38 -13.09
CA GLN A 626 -23.43 11.66 -14.33
C GLN A 626 -23.09 12.53 -15.52
N ALA A 627 -23.29 13.85 -15.42
CA ALA A 627 -23.07 14.81 -16.49
C ALA A 627 -23.74 14.45 -17.84
N CYS A 628 -24.87 13.74 -17.78
CA CYS A 628 -25.63 13.41 -18.99
C CYS A 628 -26.43 14.60 -19.55
N ASP A 629 -26.73 15.57 -18.72
CA ASP A 629 -27.37 16.86 -19.07
C ASP A 629 -26.34 17.99 -18.96
N VAL A 630 -26.73 19.18 -19.42
CA VAL A 630 -25.89 20.38 -19.33
C VAL A 630 -25.58 20.68 -17.86
N ILE A 631 -24.30 20.78 -17.51
CA ILE A 631 -23.84 21.14 -16.17
C ILE A 631 -24.10 22.63 -15.96
N SER A 632 -24.74 22.95 -14.85
CA SER A 632 -25.13 24.35 -14.53
C SER A 632 -24.09 25.12 -13.72
N SER A 633 -23.20 24.38 -13.01
CA SER A 633 -22.07 24.94 -12.26
C SER A 633 -20.95 25.41 -13.20
N ASP A 634 -20.24 26.48 -12.80
CA ASP A 634 -19.05 26.96 -13.50
C ASP A 634 -17.86 26.05 -13.09
N LEU A 635 -17.29 25.34 -14.05
CA LEU A 635 -16.15 24.48 -13.87
C LEU A 635 -14.86 25.11 -14.43
N SER A 636 -14.80 26.40 -14.63
CA SER A 636 -13.68 27.13 -15.27
C SER A 636 -12.35 26.83 -14.57
N GLY A 637 -11.45 26.12 -15.25
CA GLY A 637 -10.13 25.72 -14.75
C GLY A 637 -10.12 24.56 -13.74
N ALA A 638 -11.28 24.00 -13.40
CA ALA A 638 -11.37 22.84 -12.49
C ALA A 638 -11.24 21.51 -13.25
N ILE A 639 -10.98 20.46 -12.52
CA ILE A 639 -11.06 19.07 -12.97
C ILE A 639 -12.43 18.54 -12.56
N ALA A 640 -13.23 18.08 -13.52
CA ALA A 640 -14.57 17.59 -13.26
C ALA A 640 -14.52 16.11 -12.83
N LEU A 641 -15.02 15.78 -11.66
CA LEU A 641 -15.24 14.40 -11.22
C LEU A 641 -16.66 13.96 -11.56
N ILE A 642 -16.79 12.90 -12.36
CA ILE A 642 -18.06 12.46 -12.94
C ILE A 642 -18.28 10.98 -12.69
N ARG A 643 -19.49 10.60 -12.32
CA ARG A 643 -19.88 9.19 -12.16
C ARG A 643 -20.18 8.53 -13.50
N ARG A 644 -19.71 7.30 -13.71
CA ARG A 644 -20.22 6.43 -14.78
C ARG A 644 -21.75 6.28 -14.66
N GLY A 645 -22.45 6.17 -15.78
CA GLY A 645 -23.90 6.02 -15.77
C GLY A 645 -24.49 5.86 -17.17
N SER A 646 -25.69 6.35 -17.37
CA SER A 646 -26.60 5.99 -18.46
C SER A 646 -26.33 6.65 -19.82
N CYS A 647 -25.31 7.50 -19.97
CA CYS A 647 -24.97 8.15 -21.25
C CYS A 647 -23.52 7.94 -21.64
N GLU A 648 -23.19 8.14 -22.92
CA GLU A 648 -21.86 7.99 -23.50
C GLU A 648 -20.80 8.82 -22.75
N PHE A 649 -19.60 8.30 -22.63
CA PHE A 649 -18.51 8.97 -21.92
C PHE A 649 -18.09 10.28 -22.62
N GLY A 650 -18.10 10.30 -23.96
CA GLY A 650 -17.84 11.53 -24.73
C GLY A 650 -18.87 12.63 -24.45
N LEU A 651 -20.15 12.30 -24.26
CA LEU A 651 -21.18 13.29 -23.89
C LEU A 651 -20.91 13.87 -22.49
N LYS A 652 -20.52 13.03 -21.53
CA LYS A 652 -20.15 13.47 -20.17
C LYS A 652 -19.00 14.46 -20.19
N ALA A 653 -17.94 14.09 -20.91
CA ALA A 653 -16.74 14.91 -21.04
C ALA A 653 -17.02 16.21 -21.81
N LEU A 654 -17.85 16.17 -22.85
CA LEU A 654 -18.25 17.35 -23.61
C LEU A 654 -19.07 18.32 -22.77
N ASN A 655 -20.00 17.83 -21.93
CA ASN A 655 -20.77 18.67 -21.02
C ASN A 655 -19.89 19.36 -19.98
N ALA A 656 -18.88 18.65 -19.42
CA ALA A 656 -17.89 19.23 -18.51
C ALA A 656 -16.99 20.28 -19.21
N GLN A 657 -16.52 19.98 -20.42
CA GLN A 657 -15.77 20.91 -21.25
C GLN A 657 -16.57 22.20 -21.52
N ASN A 658 -17.83 22.07 -21.87
CA ASN A 658 -18.71 23.20 -22.11
C ASN A 658 -19.00 24.04 -20.85
N ALA A 659 -18.90 23.45 -19.68
CA ALA A 659 -18.94 24.11 -18.37
C ALA A 659 -17.59 24.72 -17.94
N GLY A 660 -16.52 24.57 -18.75
CA GLY A 660 -15.22 25.19 -18.53
C GLY A 660 -14.16 24.29 -17.85
N ALA A 661 -14.42 23.01 -17.67
CA ALA A 661 -13.46 22.10 -17.06
C ALA A 661 -12.14 22.04 -17.85
N SER A 662 -11.02 21.89 -17.15
CA SER A 662 -9.67 21.70 -17.72
C SER A 662 -9.34 20.24 -18.02
N ALA A 663 -9.97 19.31 -17.28
CA ALA A 663 -9.90 17.87 -17.49
C ALA A 663 -11.14 17.18 -16.90
N VAL A 664 -11.32 15.92 -17.21
CA VAL A 664 -12.41 15.08 -16.68
C VAL A 664 -11.84 13.81 -16.06
N ILE A 665 -12.32 13.43 -14.88
CA ILE A 665 -12.09 12.14 -14.26
C ILE A 665 -13.43 11.43 -14.13
N ILE A 666 -13.54 10.23 -14.69
CA ILE A 666 -14.76 9.41 -14.64
C ILE A 666 -14.51 8.24 -13.66
N TYR A 667 -15.31 8.16 -12.61
CA TYR A 667 -15.23 7.00 -11.70
C TYR A 667 -16.31 5.97 -12.00
N ASN A 668 -15.94 4.70 -11.81
CA ASN A 668 -16.84 3.60 -12.07
C ASN A 668 -18.04 3.61 -11.11
N ASN A 669 -19.19 3.12 -11.54
CA ASN A 669 -20.38 2.92 -10.70
C ASN A 669 -20.43 1.52 -10.07
N GLU A 670 -19.52 0.64 -10.45
CA GLU A 670 -19.29 -0.68 -9.90
C GLU A 670 -17.85 -0.76 -9.41
N ASP A 671 -17.59 -1.49 -8.34
CA ASP A 671 -16.24 -1.65 -7.81
C ASP A 671 -15.62 -2.88 -8.46
N THR A 672 -14.89 -2.67 -9.53
CA THR A 672 -14.18 -3.70 -10.29
C THR A 672 -12.70 -3.80 -9.92
N GLY A 673 -12.24 -2.94 -8.98
CA GLY A 673 -10.84 -2.90 -8.55
C GLY A 673 -9.87 -2.27 -9.56
N GLN A 674 -10.32 -1.88 -10.75
CA GLN A 674 -9.52 -1.23 -11.79
C GLN A 674 -10.20 0.02 -12.33
N PRO A 675 -9.45 1.04 -12.81
CA PRO A 675 -9.99 2.13 -13.60
C PRO A 675 -10.74 1.63 -14.83
N LEU A 676 -11.68 2.40 -15.32
CA LEU A 676 -12.45 2.06 -16.52
C LEU A 676 -11.66 2.40 -17.78
N SER A 677 -11.49 1.46 -18.69
CA SER A 677 -11.19 1.82 -20.08
C SER A 677 -12.49 2.26 -20.76
N THR A 678 -12.47 3.44 -21.38
CA THR A 678 -13.68 4.05 -21.95
C THR A 678 -13.49 4.45 -23.41
N SER A 679 -14.57 4.46 -24.15
CA SER A 679 -14.57 5.02 -25.51
C SER A 679 -15.39 6.33 -25.56
N GLY A 680 -14.95 7.27 -26.39
CA GLY A 680 -15.63 8.57 -26.52
C GLY A 680 -17.00 8.51 -27.21
N GLY A 681 -17.35 7.38 -27.83
CA GLY A 681 -18.61 7.22 -28.55
C GLY A 681 -18.84 8.29 -29.63
N SER A 682 -20.08 8.67 -29.83
CA SER A 682 -20.48 9.66 -30.84
C SER A 682 -19.91 11.08 -30.61
N PHE A 683 -19.55 11.41 -29.39
CA PHE A 683 -19.11 12.75 -28.98
C PHE A 683 -17.59 12.86 -28.73
N GLY A 684 -16.85 11.75 -28.70
CA GLY A 684 -15.43 11.73 -28.36
C GLY A 684 -14.58 12.69 -29.21
N ASN A 685 -14.84 12.80 -30.50
CA ASN A 685 -14.13 13.70 -31.41
C ASN A 685 -14.40 15.21 -31.15
N GLU A 686 -15.38 15.56 -30.34
CA GLU A 686 -15.69 16.93 -29.96
C GLU A 686 -15.04 17.33 -28.63
N VAL A 687 -14.47 16.35 -27.91
CA VAL A 687 -13.79 16.56 -26.63
C VAL A 687 -12.35 16.96 -26.88
N SER A 688 -11.95 18.12 -26.39
CA SER A 688 -10.60 18.68 -26.56
C SER A 688 -9.83 18.82 -25.24
N ILE A 689 -10.40 18.39 -24.12
CA ILE A 689 -9.76 18.33 -22.80
C ILE A 689 -9.40 16.88 -22.46
N PRO A 690 -8.32 16.63 -21.71
CA PRO A 690 -7.94 15.30 -21.28
C PRO A 690 -9.02 14.61 -20.44
N VAL A 691 -9.19 13.32 -20.67
CA VAL A 691 -10.16 12.47 -19.97
C VAL A 691 -9.43 11.32 -19.28
N PHE A 692 -9.81 11.04 -18.07
CA PHE A 692 -9.24 9.99 -17.22
C PHE A 692 -10.35 9.17 -16.59
N SER A 693 -10.01 7.98 -16.13
CA SER A 693 -10.90 7.18 -15.29
C SER A 693 -10.19 6.73 -14.00
N ILE A 694 -10.98 6.43 -12.97
CA ILE A 694 -10.54 5.82 -11.71
C ILE A 694 -11.52 4.73 -11.29
N THR A 695 -11.12 3.91 -10.32
CA THR A 695 -11.99 2.85 -9.79
C THR A 695 -13.26 3.40 -9.14
N GLY A 696 -14.24 2.54 -8.92
CA GLY A 696 -15.47 2.92 -8.22
C GLY A 696 -15.24 3.27 -6.75
N SER A 697 -14.40 2.49 -6.05
CA SER A 697 -14.00 2.71 -4.66
C SER A 697 -13.28 4.05 -4.49
N ASP A 698 -12.27 4.33 -5.33
CA ASP A 698 -11.49 5.56 -5.27
C ASP A 698 -12.35 6.79 -5.57
N GLY A 699 -13.23 6.67 -6.57
CA GLY A 699 -14.17 7.73 -6.90
C GLY A 699 -15.12 8.06 -5.74
N LEU A 700 -15.65 7.05 -5.04
CA LEU A 700 -16.50 7.27 -3.87
C LEU A 700 -15.72 7.84 -2.68
N GLN A 701 -14.48 7.38 -2.46
CA GLN A 701 -13.60 7.94 -1.46
C GLN A 701 -13.29 9.40 -1.74
N LEU A 702 -12.99 9.73 -3.01
CA LEU A 702 -12.71 11.09 -3.43
C LEU A 702 -13.94 12.00 -3.26
N VAL A 703 -15.15 11.51 -3.56
CA VAL A 703 -16.40 12.25 -3.30
C VAL A 703 -16.56 12.52 -1.79
N ALA A 704 -16.34 11.52 -0.94
CA ALA A 704 -16.42 11.70 0.51
C ALA A 704 -15.38 12.72 1.04
N LEU A 705 -14.16 12.70 0.48
CA LEU A 705 -13.12 13.69 0.80
C LEU A 705 -13.51 15.11 0.36
N LEU A 706 -14.11 15.26 -0.82
CA LEU A 706 -14.61 16.54 -1.31
C LEU A 706 -15.76 17.09 -0.47
N GLU A 707 -16.62 16.23 0.06
CA GLU A 707 -17.69 16.63 0.98
C GLU A 707 -17.14 17.05 2.36
N ALA A 708 -16.03 16.47 2.80
CA ALA A 708 -15.39 16.78 4.08
C ALA A 708 -14.46 18.01 4.02
N ASN A 709 -13.86 18.31 2.86
CA ASN A 709 -12.82 19.34 2.70
C ASN A 709 -13.11 20.25 1.52
N THR A 710 -13.23 21.56 1.77
CA THR A 710 -13.52 22.56 0.73
C THR A 710 -12.27 23.05 -0.03
N ASN A 711 -11.06 22.69 0.41
CA ASN A 711 -9.79 23.21 -0.13
C ASN A 711 -8.85 22.07 -0.55
N MET A 712 -9.27 21.27 -1.52
CA MET A 712 -8.39 20.25 -2.10
C MET A 712 -7.84 20.72 -3.43
N SER A 713 -6.53 20.67 -3.60
CA SER A 713 -5.88 20.80 -4.90
C SER A 713 -5.48 19.42 -5.42
N CYS A 714 -5.41 19.27 -6.73
CA CYS A 714 -4.91 18.04 -7.32
C CYS A 714 -3.88 18.32 -8.41
N SER A 715 -3.03 17.33 -8.60
CA SER A 715 -2.09 17.23 -9.70
C SER A 715 -2.40 15.96 -10.47
N LEU A 716 -2.66 16.06 -11.76
CA LEU A 716 -3.07 14.98 -12.64
C LEU A 716 -2.03 14.79 -13.72
N THR A 717 -1.40 13.62 -13.75
CA THR A 717 -0.44 13.16 -14.76
C THR A 717 -1.09 12.09 -15.67
N SER A 718 -0.34 11.46 -16.55
CA SER A 718 -0.87 10.36 -17.37
C SER A 718 -1.27 9.13 -16.55
N ASN A 719 -0.63 8.91 -15.39
CA ASN A 719 -0.77 7.69 -14.61
C ASN A 719 -1.31 7.95 -13.20
N ASP A 720 -1.13 9.17 -12.67
CA ASP A 720 -1.39 9.45 -11.27
C ASP A 720 -2.28 10.67 -11.08
N LEU A 721 -3.25 10.55 -10.18
CA LEU A 721 -3.98 11.66 -9.59
C LEU A 721 -3.52 11.85 -8.15
N ILE A 722 -2.71 12.85 -7.92
CA ILE A 722 -2.28 13.22 -6.56
C ILE A 722 -3.26 14.27 -6.03
N ILE A 723 -3.98 13.91 -4.99
CA ILE A 723 -4.82 14.83 -4.24
C ILE A 723 -3.99 15.36 -3.08
N SER A 724 -3.67 16.63 -3.14
CA SER A 724 -3.12 17.33 -1.98
C SER A 724 -4.29 17.96 -1.21
N ILE A 725 -4.63 17.40 -0.11
CA ILE A 725 -5.45 18.05 0.90
C ILE A 725 -4.50 19.04 1.53
N ALA A 726 -4.65 20.29 1.19
CA ALA A 726 -3.96 21.34 1.90
C ALA A 726 -4.53 21.38 3.31
N ASN A 727 -3.84 20.71 4.21
CA ASN A 727 -3.75 21.14 5.58
C ASN A 727 -2.53 22.07 5.58
N PRO A 728 -2.69 23.36 5.39
CA PRO A 728 -1.56 24.27 5.51
C PRO A 728 -1.15 24.19 6.97
N SER A 729 0.00 23.59 7.23
CA SER A 729 0.67 23.54 8.53
C SER A 729 0.95 24.93 9.10
N ASP A 730 0.91 25.90 8.25
CA ASP A 730 1.14 27.30 8.56
C ASP A 730 -0.07 27.91 9.30
N VAL A 731 0.16 28.46 10.48
CA VAL A 731 -0.82 29.28 11.22
C VAL A 731 -1.06 30.55 10.42
N SER A 732 -2.23 30.68 9.79
CA SER A 732 -2.53 31.80 8.90
C SER A 732 -3.75 32.57 9.33
N SER A 733 -3.62 33.91 9.36
CA SER A 733 -4.70 34.90 9.52
C SER A 733 -5.38 34.94 10.89
N GLY A 734 -4.73 34.50 11.96
CA GLY A 734 -5.31 34.55 13.30
C GLY A 734 -4.45 33.92 14.38
N PHE A 735 -5.02 33.65 15.54
CA PHE A 735 -4.39 32.90 16.59
C PHE A 735 -5.00 31.51 16.73
N THR A 736 -4.18 30.58 17.22
CA THR A 736 -4.63 29.29 17.75
C THR A 736 -3.98 29.03 19.10
N ARG A 737 -4.69 28.39 20.02
CA ARG A 737 -4.17 28.10 21.36
C ARG A 737 -4.72 26.82 21.93
N ILE A 738 -3.91 26.16 22.73
CA ILE A 738 -4.31 25.09 23.63
C ILE A 738 -4.38 25.61 25.06
N ILE A 739 -5.36 25.10 25.80
CA ILE A 739 -5.63 25.51 27.18
C ILE A 739 -5.73 24.25 28.03
N SER A 740 -4.92 24.15 29.08
CA SER A 740 -4.98 23.05 30.03
C SER A 740 -6.32 23.00 30.76
N PRO A 741 -6.75 21.84 31.22
CA PRO A 741 -7.77 21.78 32.24
C PRO A 741 -7.32 22.54 33.50
N SER A 742 -8.27 22.88 34.39
CA SER A 742 -7.98 23.67 35.60
C SER A 742 -7.10 22.89 36.59
N MET A 743 -6.08 23.54 37.12
CA MET A 743 -5.15 23.02 38.14
C MET A 743 -5.41 23.71 39.49
N ASP A 744 -5.51 22.95 40.55
CA ASP A 744 -5.50 23.50 41.88
C ASP A 744 -4.06 23.63 42.44
N LEU A 745 -3.49 24.82 42.32
CA LEU A 745 -2.16 25.13 42.81
C LEU A 745 -2.21 25.98 44.13
N SER A 746 -3.39 26.14 44.72
CA SER A 746 -3.58 26.97 45.93
C SER A 746 -2.80 26.51 47.18
N SER A 747 -2.40 25.24 47.20
CA SER A 747 -1.59 24.66 48.27
C SER A 747 -0.06 24.83 48.06
N TYR A 748 0.38 25.38 46.97
CA TYR A 748 1.80 25.56 46.66
C TYR A 748 2.29 26.95 47.14
N GLN A 749 3.51 26.99 47.61
CA GLN A 749 4.24 28.21 47.95
C GLN A 749 5.00 28.77 46.77
N SER A 750 5.54 27.87 45.93
CA SER A 750 6.23 28.18 44.68
C SER A 750 5.96 27.07 43.70
N VAL A 751 5.88 27.43 42.44
CA VAL A 751 5.61 26.51 41.33
C VAL A 751 6.59 26.78 40.22
N SER A 752 7.12 25.70 39.61
CA SER A 752 7.83 25.66 38.36
C SER A 752 7.05 24.82 37.37
N ILE A 753 6.90 25.30 36.14
CA ILE A 753 6.26 24.60 35.03
C ILE A 753 7.37 24.19 34.07
N SER A 754 7.40 22.89 33.74
CA SER A 754 8.33 22.34 32.72
C SER A 754 7.56 21.85 31.50
N TYR A 755 8.10 22.02 30.34
CA TYR A 755 7.54 21.58 29.07
C TYR A 755 8.61 21.56 27.98
N SER A 756 8.29 20.94 26.87
CA SER A 756 9.09 20.98 25.64
C SER A 756 8.34 21.78 24.58
N THR A 757 9.08 22.61 23.83
CA THR A 757 8.54 23.38 22.70
C THR A 757 9.49 23.35 21.52
N TRP A 758 8.95 23.42 20.31
CA TRP A 758 9.68 23.92 19.15
C TRP A 758 8.86 25.02 18.48
N PHE A 759 9.51 25.90 17.76
CA PHE A 759 8.86 27.03 17.12
C PHE A 759 9.66 27.46 15.91
N GLN A 760 8.98 27.56 14.77
CA GLN A 760 9.53 28.12 13.54
C GLN A 760 8.74 29.35 13.13
N ASN A 761 9.47 30.35 12.68
CA ASN A 761 8.89 31.57 12.11
C ASN A 761 9.83 32.07 11.01
N ILE A 762 9.48 31.77 9.75
CA ILE A 762 10.32 32.00 8.58
C ILE A 762 9.59 32.95 7.63
N SER A 763 10.33 33.91 7.09
CA SER A 763 9.84 34.79 6.03
C SER A 763 10.79 34.75 4.84
N GLU A 764 10.27 34.40 3.68
CA GLU A 764 11.01 34.48 2.39
C GLU A 764 10.91 35.86 1.74
N VAL A 765 10.06 36.73 2.26
CA VAL A 765 9.80 38.07 1.73
C VAL A 765 9.83 39.15 2.82
N SER A 766 9.91 40.43 2.45
CA SER A 766 9.82 41.57 3.38
C SER A 766 8.35 41.92 3.63
N PRO A 767 7.87 42.11 4.86
CA PRO A 767 8.61 42.36 6.11
C PRO A 767 9.22 41.11 6.74
N PRO A 768 10.19 41.26 7.66
CA PRO A 768 10.71 40.12 8.41
C PRO A 768 9.64 39.51 9.30
N ALA A 769 9.74 38.22 9.55
CA ALA A 769 8.87 37.45 10.43
C ALA A 769 8.84 38.10 11.84
N ASN A 770 7.65 38.24 12.40
CA ASN A 770 7.41 38.96 13.66
C ASN A 770 6.44 38.21 14.61
N ASP A 771 6.06 37.00 14.29
CA ASP A 771 5.13 36.20 15.06
C ASP A 771 5.80 35.53 16.24
N SER A 772 5.02 34.94 17.13
CA SER A 772 5.54 34.37 18.36
C SER A 772 4.68 33.22 18.90
N LEU A 773 5.36 32.30 19.60
CA LEU A 773 4.72 31.33 20.48
C LEU A 773 4.72 31.89 21.91
N LEU A 774 3.56 32.02 22.51
CA LEU A 774 3.36 32.62 23.83
C LEU A 774 2.90 31.55 24.83
N ILE A 775 3.60 31.45 25.94
CA ILE A 775 3.22 30.59 27.07
C ILE A 775 2.69 31.50 28.18
N LYS A 776 1.40 31.37 28.49
CA LYS A 776 0.69 32.22 29.44
C LYS A 776 0.15 31.37 30.56
N LEU A 777 0.06 31.94 31.75
CA LEU A 777 -0.55 31.33 32.93
C LEU A 777 -1.70 32.19 33.43
N SER A 778 -2.89 31.61 33.53
CA SER A 778 -4.09 32.25 34.11
C SER A 778 -4.35 31.73 35.50
N ASN A 779 -4.79 32.57 36.43
CA ASN A 779 -5.27 32.17 37.75
C ASN A 779 -6.80 32.29 37.88
N GLY A 780 -7.49 32.50 36.76
CA GLY A 780 -8.94 32.70 36.71
C GLY A 780 -9.39 34.17 36.88
N GLU A 781 -8.53 35.05 37.36
CA GLU A 781 -8.77 36.51 37.51
C GLU A 781 -7.89 37.34 36.57
N GLU A 782 -6.63 36.95 36.45
CA GLU A 782 -5.66 37.59 35.57
C GLU A 782 -4.80 36.57 34.84
N THR A 783 -4.20 36.96 33.71
CA THR A 783 -3.30 36.14 32.90
C THR A 783 -1.97 36.85 32.75
N ILE A 784 -0.88 36.14 32.99
CA ILE A 784 0.48 36.63 32.81
C ILE A 784 1.19 35.87 31.72
N LEU A 785 2.14 36.50 30.99
CA LEU A 785 3.06 35.87 30.11
C LEU A 785 4.21 35.27 30.95
N VAL A 786 4.43 33.98 30.87
CA VAL A 786 5.49 33.30 31.62
C VAL A 786 6.70 32.96 30.76
N ASP A 787 6.48 32.73 29.49
CA ASP A 787 7.55 32.46 28.52
C ASP A 787 7.08 32.78 27.08
N TYR A 788 8.04 32.91 26.15
CA TYR A 788 7.72 33.15 24.74
C TYR A 788 8.87 32.73 23.81
N ARG A 789 8.54 32.45 22.55
CA ARG A 789 9.48 32.22 21.45
C ARG A 789 9.20 33.23 20.33
N THR A 790 10.27 33.65 19.68
CA THR A 790 10.22 34.58 18.53
C THR A 790 11.19 34.07 17.46
N VAL A 791 11.25 34.74 16.32
CA VAL A 791 12.20 34.41 15.25
C VAL A 791 13.67 34.32 15.74
N GLU A 792 14.03 35.09 16.77
CA GLU A 792 15.39 35.07 17.33
C GLU A 792 15.67 33.81 18.18
N THR A 793 14.62 33.14 18.68
CA THR A 793 14.70 31.95 19.53
C THR A 793 14.06 30.74 18.83
N ALA A 794 13.73 30.86 17.54
CA ALA A 794 13.18 29.78 16.73
C ALA A 794 14.15 28.59 16.66
N SER A 795 13.61 27.38 16.66
CA SER A 795 14.36 26.12 16.61
C SER A 795 13.49 25.05 15.97
N SER A 796 14.03 24.34 15.00
CA SER A 796 13.43 23.16 14.40
C SER A 796 13.54 21.89 15.26
N ASN A 797 14.15 21.98 16.45
CA ASN A 797 14.25 20.87 17.38
C ASN A 797 13.56 21.22 18.68
N TRP A 798 13.04 20.20 19.35
CA TRP A 798 12.48 20.33 20.67
C TRP A 798 13.46 20.95 21.66
N GLN A 799 12.96 21.89 22.43
CA GLN A 799 13.71 22.61 23.47
C GLN A 799 13.00 22.43 24.81
N ASN A 800 13.66 21.76 25.77
CA ASN A 800 13.13 21.63 27.12
C ASN A 800 13.20 22.95 27.87
N GLN A 801 12.11 23.34 28.50
CA GLN A 801 11.97 24.58 29.23
C GLN A 801 11.53 24.32 30.67
N GLN A 802 11.97 25.18 31.57
CA GLN A 802 11.46 25.25 32.92
C GLN A 802 11.31 26.71 33.32
N VAL A 803 10.13 27.09 33.76
CA VAL A 803 9.79 28.47 34.13
C VAL A 803 9.24 28.52 35.52
N ASP A 804 9.83 29.35 36.37
CA ASP A 804 9.31 29.61 37.69
C ASP A 804 8.19 30.63 37.64
N VAL A 805 7.05 30.30 38.27
CA VAL A 805 5.93 31.24 38.36
C VAL A 805 6.32 32.40 39.30
N PRO A 806 6.09 33.67 38.91
CA PRO A 806 6.46 34.83 39.71
C PRO A 806 5.82 34.80 41.09
N VAL A 807 6.61 35.11 42.12
CA VAL A 807 6.15 35.02 43.51
C VAL A 807 5.02 36.00 43.89
N ASP A 808 4.80 37.03 43.11
CA ASP A 808 3.72 37.98 43.24
C ASP A 808 2.46 37.61 42.48
N PHE A 809 2.48 36.52 41.73
CA PHE A 809 1.31 35.99 41.04
C PHE A 809 0.57 35.00 41.94
N SER A 810 -0.71 35.25 42.14
CA SER A 810 -1.52 34.48 43.09
C SER A 810 -1.83 33.08 42.57
N LEU A 811 -1.37 32.04 43.27
CA LEU A 811 -1.70 30.66 42.97
C LEU A 811 -3.11 30.34 43.50
N THR A 812 -3.99 29.85 42.62
CA THR A 812 -5.39 29.57 42.94
C THR A 812 -5.77 28.13 42.60
N GLN A 813 -7.00 27.74 42.86
CA GLN A 813 -7.59 26.48 42.44
C GLN A 813 -8.01 26.45 40.98
N ASN A 814 -7.90 27.58 40.26
CA ASN A 814 -8.36 27.73 38.85
C ASN A 814 -7.20 28.14 37.96
N MET A 815 -6.04 27.53 38.15
CA MET A 815 -4.89 27.81 37.31
C MET A 815 -5.02 27.11 35.99
N GLN A 816 -4.66 27.77 34.85
CA GLN A 816 -4.63 27.18 33.53
C GLN A 816 -3.39 27.64 32.77
N LEU A 817 -2.71 26.71 32.12
CA LEU A 817 -1.69 27.04 31.14
C LEU A 817 -2.33 27.27 29.77
N ILE A 818 -1.90 28.31 29.08
CA ILE A 818 -2.35 28.68 27.73
C ILE A 818 -1.12 28.76 26.85
N VAL A 819 -1.09 27.98 25.80
CA VAL A 819 -0.05 27.99 24.78
C VAL A 819 -0.65 28.51 23.50
N GLU A 820 -0.22 29.66 23.04
CA GLU A 820 -0.84 30.39 21.93
C GLU A 820 0.22 30.76 20.89
N THR A 821 -0.10 30.52 19.65
CA THR A 821 0.67 31.04 18.51
C THR A 821 -0.26 31.79 17.56
N MET A 822 0.33 32.69 16.75
CA MET A 822 -0.45 33.53 15.85
C MET A 822 0.40 33.99 14.67
N ASP A 823 -0.26 34.20 13.54
CA ASP A 823 0.21 35.01 12.42
C ASP A 823 -0.61 36.30 12.38
N LEU A 824 0.04 37.44 12.59
CA LEU A 824 -0.62 38.75 12.76
C LEU A 824 -0.87 39.52 11.47
N GLU A 825 -0.24 39.13 10.37
CA GLU A 825 -0.43 39.81 9.08
C GLU A 825 -0.45 38.77 7.94
N ALA A 826 -1.40 38.88 7.04
CA ALA A 826 -1.56 38.07 5.84
C ALA A 826 -0.37 38.24 4.86
N SER A 827 0.82 37.87 5.25
CA SER A 827 2.04 38.03 4.44
C SER A 827 2.99 36.84 4.59
N ASN A 828 2.72 35.75 3.92
CA ASN A 828 3.69 34.65 3.60
C ASN A 828 4.78 34.38 4.65
N HIS A 829 4.45 34.42 5.94
CA HIS A 829 5.29 33.90 7.01
C HIS A 829 4.89 32.44 7.23
N LEU A 830 5.87 31.56 7.41
CA LEU A 830 5.64 30.22 7.89
C LEU A 830 5.72 30.25 9.41
N VAL A 831 4.60 29.97 10.09
CA VAL A 831 4.51 29.90 11.55
C VAL A 831 4.09 28.52 11.97
N GLU A 832 5.01 27.79 12.59
CA GLU A 832 4.78 26.45 13.08
C GLU A 832 5.23 26.32 14.54
N ALA A 833 4.50 25.54 15.32
CA ALA A 833 4.79 25.35 16.75
C ALA A 833 4.46 23.93 17.22
N GLY A 834 5.20 23.48 18.23
CA GLY A 834 4.95 22.25 18.97
C GLY A 834 5.05 22.46 20.48
N PHE A 835 4.25 21.68 21.23
CA PHE A 835 4.21 21.67 22.67
C PHE A 835 4.05 20.25 23.21
N ASP A 836 4.92 19.86 24.16
CA ASP A 836 4.98 18.51 24.69
C ASP A 836 5.52 18.46 26.13
N GLN A 837 5.40 17.31 26.79
CA GLN A 837 5.97 16.99 28.11
C GLN A 837 5.69 18.02 29.22
N PHE A 838 4.43 18.40 29.32
CA PHE A 838 3.99 19.32 30.37
C PHE A 838 4.12 18.69 31.77
N SER A 839 4.68 19.42 32.72
CA SER A 839 4.65 19.06 34.14
C SER A 839 4.72 20.27 35.07
N VAL A 840 4.14 20.10 36.23
CA VAL A 840 4.14 21.08 37.29
C VAL A 840 4.87 20.52 38.51
N SER A 841 5.85 21.24 38.98
CA SER A 841 6.57 20.94 40.22
C SER A 841 6.57 22.15 41.16
N GLY A 842 6.77 21.92 42.44
CA GLY A 842 6.78 23.05 43.36
C GLY A 842 6.94 22.67 44.84
N SER A 843 7.10 23.66 45.69
CA SER A 843 7.10 23.46 47.12
C SER A 843 5.70 23.75 47.67
N LEU A 844 5.15 22.83 48.42
CA LEU A 844 3.88 23.03 49.12
C LEU A 844 4.04 24.10 50.22
N LEU A 845 2.96 24.84 50.48
CA LEU A 845 2.90 25.71 51.66
C LEU A 845 3.21 24.87 52.88
N SER A 846 4.38 25.09 53.49
CA SER A 846 4.74 24.35 54.67
C SER A 846 3.74 24.66 55.78
N ILE A 847 2.96 23.67 56.15
CA ILE A 847 2.23 23.73 57.43
C ILE A 847 3.29 23.96 58.46
N THR A 848 3.29 25.13 59.08
CA THR A 848 4.20 25.52 60.15
C THR A 848 4.32 24.41 61.18
N GLN A 849 5.55 23.86 61.28
CA GLN A 849 6.01 22.96 62.32
C GLN A 849 4.96 21.98 62.88
N ILE A 850 4.96 20.80 62.33
CA ILE A 850 4.56 19.64 63.11
C ILE A 850 5.48 19.63 64.35
N ASN A 851 4.98 20.06 65.49
CA ASN A 851 5.65 19.79 66.74
C ASN A 851 5.75 18.28 66.88
N ASN A 852 6.93 17.71 66.61
CA ASN A 852 7.27 16.31 66.81
C ASN A 852 7.24 15.94 68.29
N ASN A 853 6.08 16.04 68.90
CA ASN A 853 5.84 15.30 70.15
C ASN A 853 5.41 13.89 69.70
N PRO A 854 6.25 12.89 69.81
CA PRO A 854 5.90 11.53 69.43
C PRO A 854 4.67 11.10 70.24
N LEU A 855 3.74 10.46 69.47
CA LEU A 855 2.55 9.87 70.20
C LEU A 855 3.04 8.86 71.21
N SER A 856 2.73 9.13 72.52
CA SER A 856 3.12 8.24 73.61
C SER A 856 2.01 7.28 73.89
N ILE A 857 2.27 6.00 73.65
CA ILE A 857 1.34 4.88 73.88
C ILE A 857 1.88 4.00 75.00
N PHE A 858 1.10 3.63 75.98
CA PHE A 858 1.50 2.64 76.96
C PHE A 858 0.33 1.83 77.53
N PRO A 859 0.60 0.61 77.99
CA PRO A 859 1.88 -0.12 77.78
C PRO A 859 2.18 -0.43 76.34
N ASN A 860 3.44 -0.32 75.90
CA ASN A 860 3.90 -0.76 74.60
C ASN A 860 5.25 -1.47 74.85
N PRO A 861 5.35 -2.82 74.64
CA PRO A 861 4.28 -3.71 74.21
C PRO A 861 3.11 -3.91 75.12
N SER A 862 1.92 -4.17 74.62
CA SER A 862 0.72 -4.50 75.37
C SER A 862 0.41 -6.01 75.28
N VAL A 863 0.07 -6.65 76.41
CA VAL A 863 -0.25 -8.07 76.51
C VAL A 863 -1.74 -8.33 76.32
N ASP A 864 -2.56 -7.44 76.83
CA ASP A 864 -4.04 -7.53 76.87
C ASP A 864 -4.72 -6.69 75.78
N GLY A 865 -3.99 -5.86 75.04
CA GLY A 865 -4.53 -4.96 74.04
C GLY A 865 -5.15 -3.70 74.59
N LEU A 866 -5.01 -3.47 75.89
CA LEU A 866 -5.43 -2.20 76.56
C LEU A 866 -4.28 -1.19 76.47
N LEU A 867 -4.58 0.01 75.99
CA LEU A 867 -3.64 1.09 75.78
C LEU A 867 -4.13 2.37 76.43
N THR A 868 -3.23 3.23 76.82
CA THR A 868 -3.53 4.60 77.24
C THR A 868 -2.68 5.57 76.43
N LEU A 869 -3.31 6.62 75.91
CA LEU A 869 -2.68 7.77 75.35
C LEU A 869 -2.54 8.89 76.36
N ASN A 870 -1.38 9.52 76.41
CA ASN A 870 -1.23 10.72 77.22
C ASN A 870 -1.79 11.93 76.49
N SER A 871 -2.70 12.65 77.19
CA SER A 871 -3.16 14.01 76.91
C SER A 871 -3.43 14.29 75.37
N ILE A 872 -4.64 14.03 74.93
CA ILE A 872 -5.15 14.50 73.68
C ILE A 872 -5.71 15.91 73.89
N ASP A 873 -5.12 16.90 73.22
CA ASP A 873 -5.50 18.31 73.35
C ASP A 873 -6.82 18.65 72.64
N ARG A 874 -7.28 17.77 71.71
CA ARG A 874 -8.55 17.93 70.98
C ARG A 874 -9.14 16.58 70.62
N ALA A 875 -10.44 16.54 70.31
CA ALA A 875 -11.04 15.33 69.71
C ALA A 875 -10.30 14.88 68.46
N SER A 876 -9.92 13.60 68.38
CA SER A 876 -9.07 13.03 67.38
C SER A 876 -9.59 11.66 66.89
N LEU A 877 -9.29 11.30 65.66
CA LEU A 877 -9.51 9.98 65.11
C LEU A 877 -8.25 9.15 65.30
N LEU A 878 -8.39 8.00 65.99
CA LEU A 878 -7.31 7.02 66.08
C LEU A 878 -7.56 5.88 65.11
N SER A 879 -6.58 5.62 64.28
CA SER A 879 -6.58 4.50 63.32
C SER A 879 -5.42 3.54 63.64
N VAL A 880 -5.64 2.27 63.54
CA VAL A 880 -4.66 1.20 63.76
C VAL A 880 -4.49 0.43 62.47
N HIS A 881 -3.28 0.42 61.94
CA HIS A 881 -2.94 -0.25 60.71
C HIS A 881 -1.95 -1.41 60.97
N ASP A 882 -2.02 -2.48 60.23
CA ASP A 882 -0.96 -3.48 60.19
C ASP A 882 0.28 -2.97 59.43
N LEU A 883 1.34 -3.74 59.37
CA LEU A 883 2.56 -3.33 58.64
C LEU A 883 2.41 -3.29 57.13
N SER A 884 1.31 -3.79 56.56
CA SER A 884 0.96 -3.66 55.15
C SER A 884 0.11 -2.42 54.86
N GLY A 885 -0.20 -1.60 55.86
CA GLY A 885 -1.04 -0.40 55.75
C GLY A 885 -2.54 -0.67 55.89
N LYS A 886 -2.97 -1.92 56.03
CA LYS A 886 -4.39 -2.26 56.13
C LYS A 886 -4.97 -1.80 57.44
N LEU A 887 -6.10 -1.06 57.41
CA LEU A 887 -6.82 -0.61 58.59
C LEU A 887 -7.38 -1.81 59.37
N VAL A 888 -7.03 -1.89 60.68
CA VAL A 888 -7.41 -2.98 61.58
C VAL A 888 -8.44 -2.53 62.60
N ALA A 889 -8.34 -1.30 63.09
CA ALA A 889 -9.28 -0.70 64.00
C ALA A 889 -9.31 0.83 63.91
N GLN A 890 -10.47 1.44 64.17
CA GLN A 890 -10.64 2.90 64.22
C GLN A 890 -11.51 3.33 65.30
N LEU A 891 -11.15 4.41 65.99
CA LEU A 891 -11.84 4.92 67.23
C LEU A 891 -11.83 6.45 67.23
N ASN A 892 -12.94 7.05 67.58
CA ASN A 892 -12.99 8.47 67.85
C ASN A 892 -12.64 8.73 69.33
N LEU A 893 -11.66 9.58 69.62
CA LEU A 893 -11.16 9.93 70.91
C LEU A 893 -11.57 11.36 71.29
N SER A 894 -11.95 11.55 72.54
CA SER A 894 -12.27 12.88 73.15
C SER A 894 -11.01 13.52 73.73
N GLU A 895 -11.05 14.83 73.90
CA GLU A 895 -10.02 15.58 74.67
C GLU A 895 -9.76 14.99 76.07
N GLY A 896 -8.51 14.87 76.46
CA GLY A 896 -8.03 14.30 77.71
C GLY A 896 -7.31 12.93 77.53
N SER A 897 -7.09 12.26 78.68
CA SER A 897 -6.51 10.92 78.71
C SER A 897 -7.54 9.89 78.25
N ASN A 898 -7.20 9.05 77.29
CA ASN A 898 -8.10 8.01 76.80
C ASN A 898 -7.50 6.63 77.04
N ALA A 899 -8.28 5.75 77.66
CA ALA A 899 -8.03 4.33 77.70
C ALA A 899 -8.63 3.72 76.41
N ILE A 900 -7.84 2.98 75.63
CA ILE A 900 -8.20 2.39 74.33
C ILE A 900 -8.22 0.89 74.52
N ASP A 901 -9.32 0.26 74.16
CA ASP A 901 -9.45 -1.19 74.11
C ASP A 901 -9.32 -1.73 72.73
N LEU A 902 -8.14 -2.31 72.40
CA LEU A 902 -7.81 -3.04 71.17
C LEU A 902 -7.63 -4.53 71.47
N SER A 903 -8.30 -5.07 72.50
CA SER A 903 -8.22 -6.49 72.88
C SER A 903 -8.72 -7.44 71.82
N HIS A 904 -9.47 -6.95 70.85
CA HIS A 904 -9.93 -7.69 69.68
C HIS A 904 -8.92 -7.81 68.58
N VAL A 905 -7.88 -6.97 68.49
CA VAL A 905 -6.83 -6.98 67.51
C VAL A 905 -5.90 -8.16 67.74
N VAL A 906 -5.51 -8.94 66.79
CA VAL A 906 -4.64 -10.11 66.94
C VAL A 906 -3.21 -9.72 67.34
N LYS A 907 -2.44 -10.66 67.88
CA LYS A 907 -1.03 -10.40 68.25
C LYS A 907 -0.19 -10.03 67.05
N GLY A 908 0.60 -8.97 67.16
CA GLY A 908 1.39 -8.46 66.03
C GLY A 908 1.93 -7.05 66.32
N THR A 909 2.59 -6.50 65.30
CA THR A 909 3.11 -5.13 65.30
C THR A 909 2.20 -4.28 64.42
N TYR A 910 1.83 -3.10 64.91
CA TYR A 910 0.86 -2.20 64.30
C TYR A 910 1.37 -0.78 64.27
N ILE A 911 0.89 0.03 63.34
CA ILE A 911 1.05 1.46 63.30
C ILE A 911 -0.23 2.08 63.87
N ILE A 912 -0.11 2.89 64.90
CA ILE A 912 -1.22 3.68 65.41
C ILE A 912 -1.04 5.11 64.92
N GLN A 913 -2.06 5.63 64.27
CA GLN A 913 -2.14 7.00 63.78
C GLN A 913 -3.24 7.73 64.53
N LEU A 914 -2.91 8.92 65.00
CA LEU A 914 -3.84 9.84 65.66
C LEU A 914 -3.99 11.10 64.83
N LEU A 915 -5.16 11.34 64.31
CA LEU A 915 -5.47 12.45 63.40
C LEU A 915 -6.48 13.40 64.04
N ASN A 916 -6.19 14.68 63.95
CA ASN A 916 -7.17 15.74 64.26
C ASN A 916 -7.11 16.83 63.17
N SER A 917 -7.94 17.86 63.26
CA SER A 917 -8.05 18.95 62.27
C SER A 917 -6.75 19.75 62.05
N THR A 918 -5.70 19.52 62.80
CA THR A 918 -4.46 20.31 62.71
C THR A 918 -3.18 19.50 62.83
N GLN A 919 -3.23 18.22 63.16
CA GLN A 919 -2.05 17.39 63.46
C GLN A 919 -2.31 15.92 63.12
N SER A 920 -1.29 15.24 62.61
CA SER A 920 -1.19 13.79 62.51
C SER A 920 0.00 13.33 63.33
N GLN A 921 -0.19 12.32 64.21
CA GLN A 921 0.87 11.72 65.05
C GLN A 921 0.82 10.20 64.84
N THR A 922 1.96 9.57 64.76
CA THR A 922 2.05 8.13 64.61
C THR A 922 2.95 7.47 65.65
N ALA A 923 2.64 6.26 66.01
CA ALA A 923 3.46 5.43 66.92
C ALA A 923 3.39 3.96 66.51
N LEU A 924 4.49 3.25 66.70
CA LEU A 924 4.52 1.80 66.53
C LEU A 924 3.98 1.16 67.84
N TRP A 925 3.06 0.25 67.70
CA TRP A 925 2.49 -0.52 68.81
C TRP A 925 2.71 -2.03 68.59
N VAL A 926 3.14 -2.70 69.72
CA VAL A 926 3.35 -4.14 69.69
C VAL A 926 2.37 -4.80 70.60
N ARG A 927 1.54 -5.70 70.17
CA ARG A 927 0.68 -6.56 70.95
C ARG A 927 1.30 -7.95 71.07
N ASN A 928 1.72 -8.31 72.28
CA ASN A 928 2.30 -9.60 72.63
C ASN A 928 1.26 -10.70 72.89
#